data_ca08cc5bcc1dc82f4b7ce97d0cd7c75e
#
_entry.id   ca08cc5bcc1dc82f4b7ce97d0cd7c75e
#
_cell.length_a   1.000
_cell.length_b   1.000
_cell.length_c   1.000
_cell.angle_alpha   90.00
_cell.angle_beta   90.00
_cell.angle_gamma   90.00
#
_symmetry.space_group_name_H-M   'P 1'
#
loop_
_entity.id
_entity.type
_entity.pdbx_description
1 polymer ?
#
loop_
_entity_poly.entity_id
_entity_poly.type
_entity_poly.pdbx_seq_one_letter_code
_entity_poly.pdbx_strand_id
1 'polypeptide(L)'
;MFDIIKKVVTFVKIHMKSILIASDLFCVGIAFLFTTYLKFDAPYYFPDWFNSNALIVLLVDLVVTAICFFVSKIHNRMWQYFVSRDYAILVIAFMVSKVITVIPFVYIWLDNTRSFFAFMALYSVLFILLLIAVRGLILISYNLWRTKILATKKAKNSKKKRVMIIGAGSAAIRLISELRGVNYVNRYQVVALMDDNKRKHGEYLYGVKVFGGRDKITKVAKELDVDEIYFAVPSATEKSRKEILEICNQTGCVLKTLPKIADMCENENNGIKLRKVDYTDLLGREQIKPDLTKVFDLLKGQTVLVTGGGGSIGGELVRQISASGVAERIIIFDIAENGAYDIQQEIRRQYPRVDLKVLIGSIRDEKRLCEIFEEYRPSIVYHAAAHKHVPLMEDSPKEAVKNNVFGTYNLAKISDKYGVKRFVMISTDKAVKPTNVMGAKKRICELVVQSFNKISETDFVAVRFGNVLGSNGSVIPLFKAQIENGGPVTVTHPDVIRYFMLIPEAVSLVLQAGAYAQGGEIFILDMGSPVKIRELAENLIRLSGYVPGEDIEIKYTGLRDGEKLYEELLISEEGIQKTQNDLIYVARPMEFDSEGLFKKLEEIRGIVETAPSTEIVDIIKELVPTFVPNNALFNHQEDEKELEETCV
;
A
#
# COMPACT_ATOMS: atom_id res chain seq x y z
N MET A 1 23.49 25.82 36.61
CA MET A 1 22.57 26.58 35.74
C MET A 1 21.54 25.69 35.04
N PHE A 2 21.92 24.57 34.42
CA PHE A 2 20.98 23.64 33.72
C PHE A 2 19.94 22.98 34.65
N ASP A 3 20.31 22.59 35.86
CA ASP A 3 19.39 21.96 36.83
C ASP A 3 18.39 22.97 37.43
N ILE A 4 18.81 24.22 37.61
CA ILE A 4 17.91 25.29 38.06
C ILE A 4 16.84 25.58 37.00
N ILE A 5 17.27 25.65 35.72
CA ILE A 5 16.36 25.86 34.59
C ILE A 5 15.37 24.67 34.46
N LYS A 6 15.82 23.46 34.67
CA LYS A 6 14.97 22.26 34.64
C LYS A 6 13.95 22.24 35.77
N LYS A 7 14.34 22.65 36.98
CA LYS A 7 13.44 22.80 38.13
C LYS A 7 12.39 23.89 37.91
N VAL A 8 12.81 25.07 37.39
CA VAL A 8 11.90 26.19 37.07
C VAL A 8 10.88 25.75 36.00
N VAL A 9 11.30 25.02 34.98
CA VAL A 9 10.42 24.57 33.93
C VAL A 9 9.42 23.50 34.41
N THR A 10 9.87 22.61 35.26
CA THR A 10 8.97 21.61 35.85
C THR A 10 7.95 22.31 36.74
N PHE A 11 8.39 23.31 37.53
CA PHE A 11 7.51 24.13 38.34
C PHE A 11 6.47 24.88 37.50
N VAL A 12 6.93 25.57 36.42
CA VAL A 12 6.04 26.28 35.49
C VAL A 12 5.03 25.32 34.83
N LYS A 13 5.45 24.12 34.42
CA LYS A 13 4.51 23.11 33.86
C LYS A 13 3.44 22.67 34.84
N ILE A 14 3.81 22.44 36.08
CA ILE A 14 2.89 21.98 37.15
C ILE A 14 1.90 23.10 37.50
N HIS A 15 2.39 24.34 37.58
CA HIS A 15 1.58 25.49 38.03
C HIS A 15 1.03 26.36 36.90
N MET A 16 1.12 25.92 35.63
CA MET A 16 0.76 26.74 34.48
C MET A 16 -0.71 27.22 34.50
N LYS A 17 -1.63 26.44 35.03
CA LYS A 17 -3.03 26.86 35.21
C LYS A 17 -3.14 28.05 36.14
N SER A 18 -2.47 27.99 37.28
CA SER A 18 -2.46 29.10 38.26
C SER A 18 -1.77 30.35 37.70
N ILE A 19 -0.69 30.18 36.94
CA ILE A 19 0.02 31.26 36.28
C ILE A 19 -0.88 31.97 35.26
N LEU A 20 -1.63 31.21 34.45
CA LEU A 20 -2.57 31.78 33.47
C LEU A 20 -3.72 32.54 34.16
N ILE A 21 -4.30 32.00 35.23
CA ILE A 21 -5.34 32.67 36.00
C ILE A 21 -4.80 33.99 36.58
N ALA A 22 -3.63 33.92 37.20
CA ALA A 22 -2.99 35.12 37.76
C ALA A 22 -2.68 36.17 36.69
N SER A 23 -2.17 35.73 35.51
CA SER A 23 -1.89 36.65 34.40
C SER A 23 -3.16 37.30 33.83
N ASP A 24 -4.26 36.53 33.70
CA ASP A 24 -5.53 37.07 33.20
C ASP A 24 -6.12 38.10 34.16
N LEU A 25 -6.11 37.82 35.47
CA LEU A 25 -6.54 38.77 36.51
C LEU A 25 -5.63 40.01 36.59
N PHE A 26 -4.32 39.83 36.41
CA PHE A 26 -3.36 40.94 36.34
C PHE A 26 -3.62 41.83 35.10
N CYS A 27 -3.98 41.25 33.97
CA CYS A 27 -4.39 42.00 32.78
C CYS A 27 -5.67 42.80 33.01
N VAL A 28 -6.63 42.33 33.82
CA VAL A 28 -7.81 43.09 34.24
C VAL A 28 -7.40 44.35 34.97
N GLY A 29 -6.53 44.20 35.98
CA GLY A 29 -6.04 45.36 36.77
C GLY A 29 -5.27 46.37 35.93
N ILE A 30 -4.31 45.92 35.10
CA ILE A 30 -3.54 46.81 34.22
C ILE A 30 -4.43 47.54 33.22
N ALA A 31 -5.35 46.82 32.55
CA ALA A 31 -6.27 47.44 31.60
C ALA A 31 -7.15 48.51 32.26
N PHE A 32 -7.62 48.24 33.48
CA PHE A 32 -8.39 49.19 34.24
C PHE A 32 -7.57 50.46 34.56
N LEU A 33 -6.39 50.30 35.13
CA LEU A 33 -5.50 51.42 35.47
C LEU A 33 -5.09 52.23 34.23
N PHE A 34 -4.80 51.54 33.13
CA PHE A 34 -4.43 52.24 31.89
C PHE A 34 -5.60 52.97 31.25
N THR A 35 -6.81 52.42 31.37
CA THR A 35 -8.04 53.11 30.93
C THR A 35 -8.33 54.32 31.76
N THR A 36 -8.15 54.27 33.12
CA THR A 36 -8.31 55.43 34.00
C THR A 36 -7.33 56.52 33.64
N TYR A 37 -6.07 56.17 33.39
CA TYR A 37 -5.04 57.12 32.94
C TYR A 37 -5.44 57.82 31.63
N LEU A 38 -5.82 57.03 30.60
CA LEU A 38 -6.19 57.56 29.28
C LEU A 38 -7.48 58.39 29.27
N LYS A 39 -8.45 58.04 30.12
CA LYS A 39 -9.77 58.70 30.15
C LYS A 39 -9.82 59.93 31.03
N PHE A 40 -9.09 59.90 32.15
CA PHE A 40 -9.20 60.93 33.21
C PHE A 40 -7.88 61.61 33.48
N ASP A 41 -6.83 61.37 32.70
CA ASP A 41 -5.48 61.92 32.92
C ASP A 41 -4.93 61.63 34.32
N ALA A 42 -5.26 60.45 34.84
CA ALA A 42 -4.82 60.00 36.15
C ALA A 42 -3.29 59.84 36.22
N PRO A 43 -2.60 60.11 37.39
CA PRO A 43 -3.20 60.32 38.73
C PRO A 43 -3.59 61.77 39.10
N TYR A 44 -3.53 62.68 38.14
CA TYR A 44 -3.65 64.13 38.45
C TYR A 44 -5.11 64.58 38.60
N TYR A 45 -6.06 63.93 37.94
CA TYR A 45 -7.47 64.26 38.04
C TYR A 45 -8.39 63.07 37.97
N PHE A 46 -9.19 62.88 39.03
CA PHE A 46 -10.32 61.91 39.00
C PHE A 46 -11.59 62.72 39.28
N PRO A 47 -12.65 62.54 38.46
CA PRO A 47 -13.97 63.08 38.79
C PRO A 47 -14.45 62.53 40.14
N ASP A 48 -15.04 63.38 40.99
CA ASP A 48 -15.49 62.94 42.31
C ASP A 48 -16.41 61.72 42.27
N TRP A 49 -17.27 61.65 41.28
CA TRP A 49 -18.18 60.54 41.09
C TRP A 49 -17.46 59.18 40.78
N PHE A 50 -16.26 59.24 40.24
CA PHE A 50 -15.47 58.04 39.91
C PHE A 50 -14.51 57.73 41.07
N ASN A 51 -13.87 58.69 41.67
CA ASN A 51 -12.81 58.50 42.67
C ASN A 51 -13.29 57.73 43.91
N SER A 52 -14.48 58.04 44.41
CA SER A 52 -15.05 57.40 45.61
C SER A 52 -15.42 55.93 45.38
N ASN A 53 -15.63 55.51 44.14
CA ASN A 53 -16.13 54.15 43.80
C ASN A 53 -15.21 53.33 42.87
N ALA A 54 -14.10 53.93 42.36
CA ALA A 54 -13.22 53.25 41.38
C ALA A 54 -12.65 51.96 41.90
N LEU A 55 -12.25 51.89 43.16
CA LEU A 55 -11.72 50.69 43.78
C LEU A 55 -12.80 49.59 43.91
N ILE A 56 -14.01 50.00 44.28
CA ILE A 56 -15.16 49.06 44.38
C ILE A 56 -15.50 48.49 43.01
N VAL A 57 -15.52 49.33 41.95
CA VAL A 57 -15.74 48.89 40.57
C VAL A 57 -14.69 47.87 40.15
N LEU A 58 -13.40 48.15 40.41
CA LEU A 58 -12.31 47.23 40.08
C LEU A 58 -12.44 45.90 40.82
N LEU A 59 -12.72 45.92 42.11
CA LEU A 59 -12.84 44.69 42.91
C LEU A 59 -14.03 43.85 42.48
N VAL A 60 -15.19 44.46 42.25
CA VAL A 60 -16.37 43.77 41.77
C VAL A 60 -16.10 43.19 40.39
N ASP A 61 -15.49 43.95 39.49
CA ASP A 61 -15.17 43.51 38.14
C ASP A 61 -14.16 42.35 38.14
N LEU A 62 -13.15 42.37 38.97
CA LEU A 62 -12.20 41.26 39.17
C LEU A 62 -12.92 39.98 39.62
N VAL A 63 -13.82 40.08 40.60
CA VAL A 63 -14.55 38.91 41.11
C VAL A 63 -15.50 38.37 40.07
N VAL A 64 -16.29 39.23 39.41
CA VAL A 64 -17.23 38.81 38.37
C VAL A 64 -16.49 38.17 37.18
N THR A 65 -15.39 38.79 36.75
CA THR A 65 -14.57 38.24 35.66
C THR A 65 -13.97 36.87 36.02
N ALA A 66 -13.46 36.72 37.26
CA ALA A 66 -12.94 35.46 37.76
C ALA A 66 -14.03 34.35 37.76
N ILE A 67 -15.24 34.68 38.21
CA ILE A 67 -16.38 33.75 38.20
C ILE A 67 -16.75 33.35 36.78
N CYS A 68 -16.86 34.30 35.86
CA CYS A 68 -17.19 34.01 34.45
C CYS A 68 -16.12 33.13 33.78
N PHE A 69 -14.84 33.36 34.06
CA PHE A 69 -13.76 32.52 33.55
C PHE A 69 -13.76 31.11 34.17
N PHE A 70 -14.12 30.99 35.43
CA PHE A 70 -14.26 29.71 36.10
C PHE A 70 -15.44 28.90 35.55
N VAL A 71 -16.60 29.52 35.38
CA VAL A 71 -17.82 28.88 34.81
C VAL A 71 -17.60 28.44 33.36
N SER A 72 -16.91 29.24 32.56
CA SER A 72 -16.57 28.89 31.16
C SER A 72 -15.58 27.76 31.04
N LYS A 73 -15.00 27.25 32.14
CA LYS A 73 -13.97 26.20 32.21
C LYS A 73 -12.76 26.47 31.29
N ILE A 74 -12.47 27.75 30.99
CA ILE A 74 -11.40 28.12 30.06
C ILE A 74 -10.03 27.68 30.56
N HIS A 75 -9.79 27.68 31.89
CA HIS A 75 -8.53 27.28 32.52
C HIS A 75 -8.32 25.75 32.55
N ASN A 76 -9.36 24.95 32.25
CA ASN A 76 -9.24 23.51 32.12
C ASN A 76 -8.80 23.06 30.71
N ARG A 77 -8.74 24.00 29.77
CA ARG A 77 -8.29 23.70 28.40
C ARG A 77 -6.77 23.70 28.34
N MET A 78 -6.25 22.82 27.45
CA MET A 78 -4.79 22.71 27.26
C MET A 78 -4.28 23.93 26.51
N TRP A 79 -3.70 24.89 27.23
CA TRP A 79 -3.19 26.16 26.71
C TRP A 79 -2.19 26.01 25.54
N GLN A 80 -1.46 24.86 25.46
CA GLN A 80 -0.50 24.55 24.40
C GLN A 80 -1.16 24.32 23.03
N TYR A 81 -2.46 24.02 23.03
CA TYR A 81 -3.26 23.70 21.85
C TYR A 81 -4.45 24.65 21.68
N PHE A 82 -4.33 25.86 22.21
CA PHE A 82 -5.37 26.89 22.08
C PHE A 82 -5.62 27.21 20.60
N VAL A 83 -6.86 27.01 20.13
CA VAL A 83 -7.31 27.31 18.78
C VAL A 83 -8.20 28.56 18.78
N SER A 84 -8.50 29.09 17.59
CA SER A 84 -9.34 30.31 17.45
C SER A 84 -10.65 30.25 18.22
N ARG A 85 -11.27 29.08 18.32
CA ARG A 85 -12.50 28.84 19.11
C ARG A 85 -12.29 29.07 20.60
N ASP A 86 -11.13 28.78 21.15
CA ASP A 86 -10.84 28.95 22.58
C ASP A 86 -10.64 30.41 22.92
N TYR A 87 -10.02 31.20 22.03
CA TYR A 87 -9.96 32.66 22.15
C TYR A 87 -11.35 33.30 22.07
N ALA A 88 -12.23 32.80 21.15
CA ALA A 88 -13.61 33.30 21.07
C ALA A 88 -14.38 33.08 22.39
N ILE A 89 -14.27 31.89 23.00
CA ILE A 89 -14.92 31.59 24.29
C ILE A 89 -14.40 32.49 25.39
N LEU A 90 -13.08 32.77 25.41
CA LEU A 90 -12.47 33.67 26.40
C LEU A 90 -12.97 35.09 26.25
N VAL A 91 -13.07 35.61 25.02
CA VAL A 91 -13.64 36.94 24.73
C VAL A 91 -15.12 37.00 25.11
N ILE A 92 -15.90 35.97 24.77
CA ILE A 92 -17.32 35.92 25.14
C ILE A 92 -17.51 35.91 26.65
N ALA A 93 -16.75 35.10 27.40
CA ALA A 93 -16.82 35.04 28.85
C ALA A 93 -16.47 36.38 29.49
N PHE A 94 -15.48 37.10 28.94
CA PHE A 94 -15.14 38.44 29.36
C PHE A 94 -16.27 39.46 29.05
N MET A 95 -16.83 39.45 27.84
CA MET A 95 -17.94 40.32 27.46
C MET A 95 -19.17 40.12 28.36
N VAL A 96 -19.50 38.84 28.65
CA VAL A 96 -20.57 38.52 29.62
C VAL A 96 -20.27 39.11 31.01
N SER A 97 -19.01 38.99 31.48
CA SER A 97 -18.64 39.61 32.76
C SER A 97 -18.87 41.11 32.78
N LYS A 98 -18.56 41.82 31.68
CA LYS A 98 -18.79 43.27 31.56
C LYS A 98 -20.26 43.64 31.60
N VAL A 99 -21.11 42.89 30.92
CA VAL A 99 -22.57 43.09 30.97
C VAL A 99 -23.07 42.96 32.42
N ILE A 100 -22.63 41.91 33.14
CA ILE A 100 -23.01 41.68 34.53
C ILE A 100 -22.51 42.80 35.43
N THR A 101 -21.26 43.28 35.24
CA THR A 101 -20.68 44.35 36.03
C THR A 101 -21.33 45.72 35.77
N VAL A 102 -21.70 45.99 34.52
CA VAL A 102 -22.31 47.27 34.10
C VAL A 102 -23.70 47.49 34.70
N ILE A 103 -24.54 46.45 34.76
CA ILE A 103 -25.94 46.55 35.19
C ILE A 103 -26.09 47.25 36.57
N PRO A 104 -25.45 46.82 37.66
CA PRO A 104 -25.59 47.48 38.97
C PRO A 104 -25.00 48.87 39.00
N PHE A 105 -23.90 49.14 38.24
CA PHE A 105 -23.25 50.44 38.28
C PHE A 105 -23.93 51.53 37.46
N VAL A 106 -24.69 51.17 36.40
CA VAL A 106 -25.56 52.12 35.70
C VAL A 106 -26.60 52.70 36.63
N TYR A 107 -27.12 51.89 37.57
CA TYR A 107 -28.12 52.34 38.53
C TYR A 107 -27.56 53.32 39.58
N ILE A 108 -26.26 53.17 39.92
CA ILE A 108 -25.56 54.04 40.90
C ILE A 108 -25.13 55.37 40.26
N TRP A 109 -24.84 55.42 38.95
CA TRP A 109 -24.30 56.57 38.23
C TRP A 109 -25.21 57.08 37.11
N LEU A 110 -26.50 57.25 37.40
CA LEU A 110 -27.50 57.73 36.44
C LEU A 110 -27.13 59.03 35.74
N ASP A 111 -26.51 59.98 36.48
CA ASP A 111 -26.14 61.30 35.97
C ASP A 111 -24.91 61.32 35.04
N ASN A 112 -24.08 60.26 35.05
CA ASN A 112 -22.84 60.17 34.28
C ASN A 112 -22.73 58.89 33.40
N THR A 113 -23.84 58.32 33.01
CA THR A 113 -23.93 57.03 32.28
C THR A 113 -23.12 57.05 30.98
N ARG A 114 -23.12 58.14 30.21
CA ARG A 114 -22.40 58.26 28.93
C ARG A 114 -20.87 58.13 29.13
N SER A 115 -20.32 58.78 30.15
CA SER A 115 -18.89 58.71 30.47
C SER A 115 -18.50 57.36 31.00
N PHE A 116 -19.36 56.70 31.77
CA PHE A 116 -19.16 55.36 32.28
C PHE A 116 -19.15 54.32 31.16
N PHE A 117 -20.13 54.33 30.22
CA PHE A 117 -20.13 53.46 29.06
C PHE A 117 -18.89 53.64 28.19
N ALA A 118 -18.47 54.88 27.93
CA ALA A 118 -17.25 55.13 27.16
C ALA A 118 -15.98 54.59 27.87
N PHE A 119 -15.92 54.67 29.21
CA PHE A 119 -14.87 54.08 30.01
C PHE A 119 -14.87 52.55 29.88
N MET A 120 -16.03 51.89 30.07
CA MET A 120 -16.17 50.45 29.99
C MET A 120 -15.87 49.90 28.57
N ALA A 121 -16.25 50.64 27.54
CA ALA A 121 -15.93 50.27 26.14
C ALA A 121 -14.41 50.32 25.90
N LEU A 122 -13.74 51.43 26.27
CA LEU A 122 -12.28 51.56 26.13
C LEU A 122 -11.54 50.51 26.94
N TYR A 123 -11.97 50.27 28.18
CA TYR A 123 -11.43 49.26 29.07
C TYR A 123 -11.53 47.83 28.46
N SER A 124 -12.69 47.50 27.89
CA SER A 124 -12.91 46.18 27.25
C SER A 124 -12.00 45.95 26.05
N VAL A 125 -11.81 46.97 25.20
CA VAL A 125 -10.89 46.89 24.04
C VAL A 125 -9.45 46.71 24.51
N LEU A 126 -8.99 47.53 25.46
CA LEU A 126 -7.62 47.44 26.00
C LEU A 126 -7.35 46.10 26.67
N PHE A 127 -8.31 45.59 27.46
CA PHE A 127 -8.16 44.28 28.09
C PHE A 127 -8.03 43.16 27.05
N ILE A 128 -8.90 43.12 26.02
CA ILE A 128 -8.83 42.10 24.97
C ILE A 128 -7.48 42.13 24.23
N LEU A 129 -7.00 43.35 23.88
CA LEU A 129 -5.71 43.51 23.23
C LEU A 129 -4.56 43.04 24.13
N LEU A 130 -4.56 43.41 25.41
CA LEU A 130 -3.54 43.01 26.38
C LEU A 130 -3.55 41.50 26.61
N LEU A 131 -4.72 40.90 26.74
CA LEU A 131 -4.91 39.46 26.91
C LEU A 131 -4.35 38.64 25.74
N ILE A 132 -4.66 39.06 24.50
CA ILE A 132 -4.14 38.41 23.28
C ILE A 132 -2.63 38.56 23.21
N ALA A 133 -2.10 39.74 23.51
CA ALA A 133 -0.66 40.01 23.52
C ALA A 133 0.09 39.15 24.54
N VAL A 134 -0.38 39.09 25.80
CA VAL A 134 0.26 38.33 26.87
C VAL A 134 0.21 36.83 26.59
N ARG A 135 -0.95 36.30 26.17
CA ARG A 135 -1.07 34.89 25.80
C ARG A 135 -0.25 34.53 24.56
N GLY A 136 -0.19 35.43 23.57
CA GLY A 136 0.66 35.27 22.39
C GLY A 136 2.15 35.22 22.77
N LEU A 137 2.61 36.11 23.66
CA LEU A 137 3.98 36.11 24.16
C LEU A 137 4.33 34.82 24.92
N ILE A 138 3.42 34.34 25.78
CA ILE A 138 3.60 33.06 26.49
C ILE A 138 3.76 31.88 25.49
N LEU A 139 2.91 31.82 24.48
CA LEU A 139 2.97 30.78 23.41
C LEU A 139 4.26 30.87 22.60
N ILE A 140 4.64 32.05 22.16
CA ILE A 140 5.87 32.27 21.39
C ILE A 140 7.09 31.89 22.24
N SER A 141 7.16 32.38 23.49
CA SER A 141 8.27 32.08 24.41
C SER A 141 8.39 30.57 24.68
N TYR A 142 7.27 29.89 24.90
CA TYR A 142 7.26 28.43 25.08
C TYR A 142 7.73 27.69 23.83
N ASN A 143 7.28 28.08 22.63
CA ASN A 143 7.68 27.46 21.39
C ASN A 143 9.18 27.68 21.08
N LEU A 144 9.68 28.91 21.29
CA LEU A 144 11.11 29.22 21.13
C LEU A 144 11.98 28.42 22.11
N TRP A 145 11.52 28.30 23.34
CA TRP A 145 12.21 27.53 24.36
C TRP A 145 12.20 26.04 24.08
N ARG A 146 11.05 25.50 23.67
CA ARG A 146 10.90 24.08 23.25
C ARG A 146 11.85 23.72 22.09
N THR A 147 11.96 24.62 21.11
CA THR A 147 12.88 24.42 19.96
C THR A 147 14.34 24.46 20.38
N LYS A 148 14.74 25.41 21.30
CA LYS A 148 16.11 25.49 21.82
C LYS A 148 16.52 24.27 22.63
N ILE A 149 15.67 23.72 23.49
CA ILE A 149 15.99 22.53 24.30
C ILE A 149 16.09 21.28 23.41
N LEU A 150 15.27 21.17 22.37
CA LEU A 150 15.33 20.08 21.43
C LEU A 150 16.61 20.12 20.57
N ALA A 151 17.08 21.32 20.25
CA ALA A 151 18.33 21.52 19.54
C ALA A 151 19.57 21.14 20.39
N THR A 152 19.56 21.44 21.70
CA THR A 152 20.70 21.16 22.59
C THR A 152 20.82 19.70 23.03
N LYS A 153 19.74 18.91 22.98
CA LYS A 153 19.78 17.49 23.42
C LYS A 153 20.44 16.52 22.45
N LYS A 154 20.72 16.89 21.20
CA LYS A 154 21.38 16.00 20.19
C LYS A 154 22.12 16.77 19.08
N ALA A 155 22.99 17.69 19.45
CA ALA A 155 24.00 18.20 18.53
C ALA A 155 25.19 17.23 18.48
N LYS A 156 25.00 16.05 17.90
CA LYS A 156 26.07 15.27 17.28
C LYS A 156 25.84 15.35 15.78
N ASN A 157 26.79 15.98 15.09
CA ASN A 157 26.98 16.19 13.67
C ASN A 157 26.32 15.15 12.72
N SER A 158 25.01 15.22 12.48
CA SER A 158 24.42 14.58 11.30
C SER A 158 23.77 15.67 10.45
N LYS A 159 24.22 15.80 9.21
CA LYS A 159 23.60 16.65 8.18
C LYS A 159 22.12 16.28 8.11
N LYS A 160 21.21 17.23 8.26
CA LYS A 160 19.76 16.96 8.15
C LYS A 160 19.43 16.61 6.71
N LYS A 161 18.63 15.59 6.49
CA LYS A 161 18.12 15.24 5.17
C LYS A 161 17.15 16.31 4.67
N ARG A 162 17.38 16.79 3.46
CA ARG A 162 16.56 17.82 2.79
C ARG A 162 15.39 17.14 2.09
N VAL A 163 14.17 17.52 2.48
CA VAL A 163 12.94 16.86 2.01
C VAL A 163 12.12 17.81 1.14
N MET A 164 11.71 17.33 -0.03
CA MET A 164 10.69 17.92 -0.87
C MET A 164 9.37 17.16 -0.67
N ILE A 165 8.24 17.84 -0.56
CA ILE A 165 6.92 17.21 -0.47
C ILE A 165 6.12 17.54 -1.72
N ILE A 166 5.58 16.51 -2.36
CA ILE A 166 4.65 16.61 -3.49
C ILE A 166 3.23 16.68 -2.94
N GLY A 167 2.55 17.78 -3.22
CA GLY A 167 1.26 18.16 -2.67
C GLY A 167 1.40 19.23 -1.58
N ALA A 168 0.50 20.23 -1.61
CA ALA A 168 0.36 21.27 -0.59
C ALA A 168 -1.08 21.31 -0.03
N GLY A 169 -1.61 20.12 0.28
CA GLY A 169 -2.93 19.90 0.88
C GLY A 169 -2.87 19.50 2.36
N SER A 170 -3.98 18.99 2.89
CA SER A 170 -4.11 18.55 4.27
C SER A 170 -3.11 17.45 4.67
N ALA A 171 -2.79 16.54 3.76
CA ALA A 171 -1.80 15.49 3.96
C ALA A 171 -0.38 16.08 4.16
N ALA A 172 0.00 17.07 3.35
CA ALA A 172 1.28 17.78 3.50
C ALA A 172 1.35 18.55 4.83
N ILE A 173 0.27 19.20 5.26
CA ILE A 173 0.18 19.88 6.56
C ILE A 173 0.50 18.93 7.71
N ARG A 174 -0.16 17.76 7.73
CA ARG A 174 0.09 16.73 8.76
C ARG A 174 1.53 16.24 8.72
N LEU A 175 2.05 15.97 7.54
CA LEU A 175 3.42 15.48 7.36
C LEU A 175 4.47 16.51 7.81
N ILE A 176 4.32 17.80 7.45
CA ILE A 176 5.19 18.87 7.91
C ILE A 176 5.15 18.99 9.43
N SER A 177 3.95 18.93 10.02
CA SER A 177 3.77 19.00 11.47
C SER A 177 4.50 17.84 12.18
N GLU A 178 4.43 16.63 11.65
CA GLU A 178 5.10 15.45 12.19
C GLU A 178 6.63 15.53 12.04
N LEU A 179 7.13 15.92 10.85
CA LEU A 179 8.57 16.08 10.60
C LEU A 179 9.19 17.18 11.47
N ARG A 180 8.40 18.17 11.91
CA ARG A 180 8.80 19.18 12.90
C ARG A 180 8.66 18.71 14.34
N GLY A 181 8.07 17.56 14.56
CA GLY A 181 7.94 16.94 15.87
C GLY A 181 9.28 16.54 16.49
N VAL A 182 9.27 16.28 17.80
CA VAL A 182 10.47 16.01 18.64
C VAL A 182 11.36 14.89 18.07
N ASN A 183 10.76 13.90 17.44
CA ASN A 183 11.46 12.72 16.97
C ASN A 183 12.20 12.93 15.62
N TYR A 184 11.76 13.90 14.81
CA TYR A 184 12.20 14.07 13.43
C TYR A 184 12.87 15.41 13.14
N VAL A 185 12.67 16.44 13.95
CA VAL A 185 13.16 17.83 13.73
C VAL A 185 14.68 17.93 13.53
N ASN A 186 15.43 17.00 14.10
CA ASN A 186 16.90 16.95 13.98
C ASN A 186 17.39 16.06 12.82
N ARG A 187 16.49 15.34 12.15
CA ARG A 187 16.82 14.41 11.07
C ARG A 187 16.42 14.94 9.71
N TYR A 188 15.32 15.69 9.64
CA TYR A 188 14.71 16.13 8.38
C TYR A 188 14.51 17.64 8.35
N GLN A 189 14.64 18.23 7.17
CA GLN A 189 14.33 19.63 6.89
C GLN A 189 13.50 19.69 5.62
N VAL A 190 12.23 20.10 5.70
CA VAL A 190 11.40 20.33 4.54
C VAL A 190 11.85 21.62 3.86
N VAL A 191 12.32 21.53 2.62
CA VAL A 191 12.91 22.65 1.86
C VAL A 191 12.01 23.15 0.73
N ALA A 192 11.13 22.31 0.20
CA ALA A 192 10.25 22.65 -0.91
C ALA A 192 8.90 21.92 -0.84
N LEU A 193 7.86 22.56 -1.37
CA LEU A 193 6.57 21.99 -1.68
C LEU A 193 6.30 22.13 -3.18
N MET A 194 5.67 21.09 -3.76
CA MET A 194 5.23 21.10 -5.16
C MET A 194 3.73 20.80 -5.20
N ASP A 195 2.97 21.55 -6.00
CA ASP A 195 1.51 21.33 -6.15
C ASP A 195 1.10 21.79 -7.56
N ASP A 196 0.30 20.99 -8.26
CA ASP A 196 -0.16 21.33 -9.62
C ASP A 196 -1.19 22.47 -9.64
N ASN A 197 -1.78 22.81 -8.51
CA ASN A 197 -2.71 23.93 -8.40
C ASN A 197 -1.97 25.27 -8.47
N LYS A 198 -2.07 25.93 -9.63
CA LYS A 198 -1.41 27.22 -9.92
C LYS A 198 -1.70 28.31 -8.88
N ARG A 199 -2.86 28.27 -8.20
CA ARG A 199 -3.24 29.25 -7.16
C ARG A 199 -2.35 29.19 -5.93
N LYS A 200 -1.70 28.05 -5.67
CA LYS A 200 -0.80 27.86 -4.53
C LYS A 200 0.65 28.22 -4.84
N HIS A 201 0.99 28.41 -6.12
CA HIS A 201 2.38 28.67 -6.51
C HIS A 201 2.88 29.99 -5.92
N GLY A 202 4.04 29.95 -5.28
CA GLY A 202 4.65 31.10 -4.61
C GLY A 202 4.19 31.32 -3.17
N GLU A 203 3.11 30.65 -2.73
CA GLU A 203 2.63 30.74 -1.35
C GLU A 203 3.51 29.93 -0.38
N TYR A 204 3.34 30.22 0.90
CA TYR A 204 4.07 29.53 1.98
C TYR A 204 3.12 28.73 2.86
N LEU A 205 3.41 27.45 3.04
CA LEU A 205 2.72 26.57 3.95
C LEU A 205 3.64 26.23 5.13
N TYR A 206 3.29 26.65 6.33
CA TYR A 206 4.17 26.53 7.51
C TYR A 206 5.61 27.02 7.25
N GLY A 207 5.77 28.14 6.51
CA GLY A 207 7.08 28.73 6.20
C GLY A 207 7.90 27.95 5.17
N VAL A 208 7.33 26.97 4.47
CA VAL A 208 7.92 26.29 3.32
C VAL A 208 7.24 26.76 2.05
N LYS A 209 8.02 27.18 1.05
CA LYS A 209 7.52 27.73 -0.21
C LYS A 209 6.99 26.63 -1.13
N VAL A 210 5.87 26.90 -1.82
CA VAL A 210 5.37 26.13 -2.93
C VAL A 210 6.02 26.65 -4.23
N PHE A 211 6.93 25.86 -4.82
CA PHE A 211 7.75 26.31 -5.95
C PHE A 211 7.04 26.21 -7.30
N GLY A 212 6.08 25.30 -7.45
CA GLY A 212 5.34 25.11 -8.71
C GLY A 212 4.71 23.73 -8.82
N GLY A 213 4.36 23.34 -10.05
CA GLY A 213 3.77 22.06 -10.40
C GLY A 213 4.82 20.98 -10.71
N ARG A 214 4.32 19.82 -11.22
CA ARG A 214 5.14 18.65 -11.58
C ARG A 214 6.26 18.95 -12.57
N ASP A 215 6.08 19.93 -13.45
CA ASP A 215 7.04 20.40 -14.46
C ASP A 215 8.36 20.92 -13.87
N LYS A 216 8.35 21.37 -12.61
CA LYS A 216 9.52 21.95 -11.93
C LYS A 216 10.19 21.03 -10.93
N ILE A 217 9.66 19.81 -10.70
CA ILE A 217 10.16 18.89 -9.67
C ILE A 217 11.66 18.63 -9.84
N THR A 218 12.08 18.19 -11.02
CA THR A 218 13.49 17.82 -11.29
C THR A 218 14.43 19.02 -11.11
N LYS A 219 14.03 20.20 -11.59
CA LYS A 219 14.81 21.44 -11.45
C LYS A 219 14.97 21.84 -9.99
N VAL A 220 13.86 21.93 -9.25
CA VAL A 220 13.87 22.35 -7.84
C VAL A 220 14.58 21.33 -6.95
N ALA A 221 14.46 20.02 -7.25
CA ALA A 221 15.18 18.98 -6.53
C ALA A 221 16.70 19.17 -6.63
N LYS A 222 17.20 19.49 -7.82
CA LYS A 222 18.63 19.75 -8.06
C LYS A 222 19.08 21.08 -7.44
N GLU A 223 18.32 22.17 -7.62
CA GLU A 223 18.66 23.50 -7.08
C GLU A 223 18.72 23.51 -5.54
N LEU A 224 17.88 22.74 -4.89
CA LEU A 224 17.80 22.69 -3.43
C LEU A 224 18.51 21.47 -2.83
N ASP A 225 19.29 20.72 -3.59
CA ASP A 225 20.04 19.54 -3.10
C ASP A 225 19.15 18.63 -2.23
N VAL A 226 18.06 18.12 -2.82
CA VAL A 226 17.03 17.33 -2.13
C VAL A 226 17.49 15.89 -1.97
N ASP A 227 17.48 15.36 -0.75
CA ASP A 227 17.83 13.97 -0.46
C ASP A 227 16.63 13.01 -0.61
N GLU A 228 15.45 13.47 -0.17
CA GLU A 228 14.26 12.62 -0.15
C GLU A 228 13.03 13.38 -0.68
N ILE A 229 12.18 12.70 -1.47
CA ILE A 229 10.90 13.21 -1.97
C ILE A 229 9.76 12.42 -1.34
N TYR A 230 8.79 13.13 -0.76
CA TYR A 230 7.63 12.53 -0.12
C TYR A 230 6.36 12.84 -0.89
N PHE A 231 5.72 11.80 -1.42
CA PHE A 231 4.46 11.94 -2.13
C PHE A 231 3.28 12.00 -1.15
N ALA A 232 2.64 13.17 -1.04
CA ALA A 232 1.59 13.50 -0.09
C ALA A 232 0.28 13.94 -0.77
N VAL A 233 -0.11 13.27 -1.87
CA VAL A 233 -1.38 13.49 -2.59
C VAL A 233 -2.20 12.20 -2.62
N PRO A 234 -2.85 11.81 -1.52
CA PRO A 234 -3.61 10.55 -1.46
C PRO A 234 -4.86 10.53 -2.35
N SER A 235 -5.34 11.69 -2.80
CA SER A 235 -6.48 11.85 -3.71
C SER A 235 -6.10 11.86 -5.19
N ALA A 236 -4.82 11.69 -5.55
CA ALA A 236 -4.40 11.64 -6.94
C ALA A 236 -4.94 10.38 -7.62
N THR A 237 -5.42 10.53 -8.87
CA THR A 237 -5.74 9.38 -9.72
C THR A 237 -4.48 8.55 -9.98
N GLU A 238 -4.61 7.25 -10.21
CA GLU A 238 -3.45 6.36 -10.44
C GLU A 238 -2.62 6.83 -11.65
N LYS A 239 -3.26 7.35 -12.70
CA LYS A 239 -2.56 7.94 -13.86
C LYS A 239 -1.72 9.14 -13.45
N SER A 240 -2.29 10.10 -12.72
CA SER A 240 -1.56 11.28 -12.24
C SER A 240 -0.46 10.92 -11.23
N ARG A 241 -0.73 9.93 -10.37
CA ARG A 241 0.25 9.39 -9.43
C ARG A 241 1.46 8.80 -10.16
N LYS A 242 1.22 7.95 -11.17
CA LYS A 242 2.26 7.35 -12.01
C LYS A 242 3.13 8.43 -12.66
N GLU A 243 2.51 9.38 -13.36
CA GLU A 243 3.22 10.47 -14.05
C GLU A 243 4.12 11.27 -13.09
N ILE A 244 3.60 11.64 -11.91
CA ILE A 244 4.37 12.39 -10.91
C ILE A 244 5.51 11.53 -10.34
N LEU A 245 5.26 10.26 -10.01
CA LEU A 245 6.28 9.37 -9.48
C LEU A 245 7.37 9.06 -10.50
N GLU A 246 7.05 8.96 -11.79
CA GLU A 246 8.03 8.83 -12.89
C GLU A 246 8.95 10.04 -12.95
N ILE A 247 8.39 11.28 -12.86
CA ILE A 247 9.19 12.51 -12.80
C ILE A 247 10.07 12.52 -11.54
N CYS A 248 9.51 12.18 -10.38
CA CYS A 248 10.28 12.10 -9.14
C CYS A 248 11.40 11.06 -9.21
N ASN A 249 11.17 9.92 -9.85
CA ASN A 249 12.15 8.85 -10.03
C ASN A 249 13.36 9.29 -10.87
N GLN A 250 13.18 10.26 -11.79
CA GLN A 250 14.28 10.82 -12.59
C GLN A 250 15.21 11.72 -11.77
N THR A 251 14.84 12.13 -10.55
CA THR A 251 15.67 13.02 -9.71
C THR A 251 16.79 12.30 -8.98
N GLY A 252 16.77 10.96 -8.87
CA GLY A 252 17.71 10.17 -8.07
C GLY A 252 17.49 10.27 -6.55
N CYS A 253 16.48 11.03 -6.09
CA CYS A 253 16.15 11.16 -4.67
C CYS A 253 15.43 9.92 -4.15
N VAL A 254 15.59 9.63 -2.85
CA VAL A 254 14.83 8.55 -2.20
C VAL A 254 13.34 8.89 -2.15
N LEU A 255 12.51 8.07 -2.78
CA LEU A 255 11.07 8.30 -2.85
C LEU A 255 10.33 7.59 -1.71
N LYS A 256 9.45 8.33 -1.03
CA LYS A 256 8.53 7.80 -0.01
C LYS A 256 7.10 8.27 -0.28
N THR A 257 6.14 7.44 0.06
CA THR A 257 4.72 7.76 -0.09
C THR A 257 3.97 7.54 1.21
N LEU A 258 2.88 8.28 1.38
CA LEU A 258 1.90 8.02 2.43
C LEU A 258 1.12 6.73 2.09
N PRO A 259 0.77 5.89 3.07
CA PRO A 259 -0.19 4.82 2.89
C PRO A 259 -1.52 5.35 2.35
N LYS A 260 -2.31 4.51 1.69
CA LYS A 260 -3.67 4.89 1.28
C LYS A 260 -4.53 5.18 2.50
N ILE A 261 -5.56 6.04 2.34
CA ILE A 261 -6.45 6.43 3.45
C ILE A 261 -7.12 5.21 4.10
N ALA A 262 -7.44 4.17 3.32
CA ALA A 262 -7.98 2.91 3.83
C ALA A 262 -7.01 2.21 4.81
N ASP A 263 -5.72 2.17 4.48
CA ASP A 263 -4.68 1.54 5.31
C ASP A 263 -4.38 2.37 6.58
N MET A 264 -4.74 3.67 6.58
CA MET A 264 -4.58 4.55 7.75
C MET A 264 -5.67 4.35 8.80
N CYS A 265 -6.87 3.93 8.40
CA CYS A 265 -8.00 3.73 9.32
C CYS A 265 -7.86 2.47 10.17
N GLU A 266 -7.09 1.48 9.74
CA GLU A 266 -6.84 0.24 10.49
C GLU A 266 -5.79 0.39 11.60
N ASN A 267 -5.02 1.48 11.63
CA ASN A 267 -3.90 1.71 12.54
C ASN A 267 -4.00 3.03 13.30
N GLU A 268 -5.04 3.22 14.11
CA GLU A 268 -5.28 4.47 14.87
C GLU A 268 -4.15 4.87 15.86
N ASN A 269 -3.26 3.96 16.24
CA ASN A 269 -2.27 4.19 17.31
C ASN A 269 -0.83 4.44 16.85
N ASN A 270 -0.53 4.43 15.56
CA ASN A 270 0.83 4.69 15.07
C ASN A 270 0.81 5.91 14.13
N GLY A 271 1.65 6.93 14.43
CA GLY A 271 1.86 8.12 13.60
C GLY A 271 2.08 7.79 12.11
N ILE A 272 2.08 8.79 11.24
CA ILE A 272 2.19 8.62 9.78
C ILE A 272 3.41 7.77 9.44
N LYS A 273 3.22 6.52 9.04
CA LYS A 273 4.29 5.64 8.56
C LYS A 273 4.49 5.89 7.06
N LEU A 274 5.54 6.62 6.72
CA LEU A 274 6.00 6.70 5.34
C LEU A 274 6.58 5.35 4.92
N ARG A 275 6.14 4.83 3.75
CA ARG A 275 6.78 3.67 3.11
C ARG A 275 7.60 4.11 1.91
N LYS A 276 8.64 3.37 1.59
CA LYS A 276 9.34 3.56 0.31
C LYS A 276 8.35 3.32 -0.83
N VAL A 277 8.49 4.08 -1.91
CA VAL A 277 7.76 3.82 -3.15
C VAL A 277 8.24 2.49 -3.69
N ASP A 278 7.32 1.58 -3.99
CA ASP A 278 7.64 0.31 -4.64
C ASP A 278 7.37 0.42 -6.14
N TYR A 279 7.91 -0.50 -6.92
CA TYR A 279 7.68 -0.57 -8.36
C TYR A 279 6.18 -0.70 -8.71
N THR A 280 5.41 -1.35 -7.87
CA THR A 280 3.95 -1.45 -8.01
C THR A 280 3.24 -0.09 -8.09
N ASP A 281 3.81 0.94 -7.42
CA ASP A 281 3.31 2.30 -7.46
C ASP A 281 3.57 2.98 -8.83
N LEU A 282 4.60 2.53 -9.57
CA LEU A 282 4.96 3.04 -10.89
C LEU A 282 4.17 2.40 -12.03
N LEU A 283 3.57 1.24 -11.82
CA LEU A 283 2.76 0.60 -12.86
C LEU A 283 1.51 1.40 -13.20
N GLY A 284 1.00 2.21 -12.27
CA GLY A 284 -0.18 3.05 -12.46
C GLY A 284 -1.44 2.26 -12.80
N ARG A 285 -1.49 0.99 -12.38
CA ARG A 285 -2.64 0.12 -12.59
C ARG A 285 -3.66 0.38 -11.49
N GLU A 286 -4.89 0.71 -11.86
CA GLU A 286 -5.98 0.84 -10.88
C GLU A 286 -6.16 -0.49 -10.16
N GLN A 287 -6.22 -0.43 -8.83
CA GLN A 287 -6.60 -1.62 -8.06
C GLN A 287 -8.06 -1.93 -8.35
N ILE A 288 -8.25 -3.02 -9.06
CA ILE A 288 -9.57 -3.54 -9.37
C ILE A 288 -10.22 -3.95 -8.04
N LYS A 289 -11.43 -3.45 -7.79
CA LYS A 289 -12.30 -3.97 -6.73
C LYS A 289 -13.32 -4.90 -7.39
N PRO A 290 -13.00 -6.19 -7.49
CA PRO A 290 -13.92 -7.14 -8.10
C PRO A 290 -15.17 -7.28 -7.25
N ASP A 291 -16.33 -7.47 -7.89
CA ASP A 291 -17.53 -7.90 -7.20
C ASP A 291 -17.37 -9.38 -6.80
N LEU A 292 -17.20 -9.63 -5.51
CA LEU A 292 -16.98 -10.97 -4.96
C LEU A 292 -18.28 -11.65 -4.48
N THR A 293 -19.45 -11.08 -4.75
CA THR A 293 -20.74 -11.63 -4.27
C THR A 293 -20.93 -13.07 -4.70
N LYS A 294 -20.73 -13.39 -5.98
CA LYS A 294 -20.84 -14.77 -6.51
C LYS A 294 -19.76 -15.69 -5.95
N VAL A 295 -18.59 -15.15 -5.65
CA VAL A 295 -17.50 -15.91 -5.00
C VAL A 295 -17.91 -16.31 -3.58
N PHE A 296 -18.51 -15.40 -2.82
CA PHE A 296 -18.98 -15.70 -1.47
C PHE A 296 -20.12 -16.71 -1.47
N ASP A 297 -21.03 -16.64 -2.45
CA ASP A 297 -22.10 -17.63 -2.61
C ASP A 297 -21.54 -19.02 -2.93
N LEU A 298 -20.53 -19.10 -3.81
CA LEU A 298 -19.84 -20.37 -4.13
C LEU A 298 -19.13 -20.96 -2.91
N LEU A 299 -18.44 -20.14 -2.13
CA LEU A 299 -17.60 -20.59 -1.00
C LEU A 299 -18.39 -20.89 0.27
N LYS A 300 -19.60 -20.36 0.40
CA LYS A 300 -20.40 -20.42 1.63
C LYS A 300 -20.66 -21.86 2.09
N GLY A 301 -20.17 -22.18 3.30
CA GLY A 301 -20.33 -23.51 3.91
C GLY A 301 -19.58 -24.62 3.17
N GLN A 302 -18.60 -24.31 2.34
CA GLN A 302 -17.84 -25.30 1.58
C GLN A 302 -16.49 -25.59 2.24
N THR A 303 -16.03 -26.83 2.11
CA THR A 303 -14.65 -27.21 2.38
C THR A 303 -13.82 -26.98 1.12
N VAL A 304 -12.80 -26.10 1.20
CA VAL A 304 -11.97 -25.68 0.08
C VAL A 304 -10.56 -26.23 0.23
N LEU A 305 -10.08 -26.97 -0.77
CA LEU A 305 -8.70 -27.45 -0.85
C LEU A 305 -7.88 -26.53 -1.78
N VAL A 306 -6.76 -26.02 -1.27
CA VAL A 306 -5.79 -25.25 -2.03
C VAL A 306 -4.48 -26.03 -2.09
N THR A 307 -4.14 -26.57 -3.26
CA THR A 307 -2.86 -27.22 -3.47
C THR A 307 -1.80 -26.19 -3.86
N GLY A 308 -0.57 -26.35 -3.37
CA GLY A 308 0.45 -25.32 -3.51
C GLY A 308 0.14 -24.07 -2.66
N GLY A 309 -0.57 -24.26 -1.54
CA GLY A 309 -1.05 -23.18 -0.68
C GLY A 309 0.03 -22.42 0.09
N GLY A 310 1.26 -22.96 0.15
CA GLY A 310 2.44 -22.25 0.65
C GLY A 310 3.13 -21.36 -0.39
N GLY A 311 2.74 -21.46 -1.67
CA GLY A 311 3.26 -20.65 -2.77
C GLY A 311 2.62 -19.25 -2.85
N SER A 312 3.13 -18.41 -3.77
CA SER A 312 2.67 -17.03 -3.92
C SER A 312 1.19 -16.91 -4.30
N ILE A 313 0.71 -17.72 -5.26
CA ILE A 313 -0.69 -17.70 -5.70
C ILE A 313 -1.57 -18.47 -4.73
N GLY A 314 -1.15 -19.69 -4.34
CA GLY A 314 -1.92 -20.52 -3.41
C GLY A 314 -2.09 -19.85 -2.03
N GLY A 315 -1.02 -19.23 -1.50
CA GLY A 315 -1.09 -18.48 -0.24
C GLY A 315 -2.04 -17.29 -0.31
N GLU A 316 -2.07 -16.59 -1.44
CA GLU A 316 -3.00 -15.47 -1.62
C GLU A 316 -4.46 -15.96 -1.78
N LEU A 317 -4.69 -17.11 -2.45
CA LEU A 317 -6.00 -17.76 -2.46
C LEU A 317 -6.47 -18.03 -1.03
N VAL A 318 -5.60 -18.64 -0.20
CA VAL A 318 -5.91 -18.90 1.21
C VAL A 318 -6.23 -17.62 1.97
N ARG A 319 -5.47 -16.52 1.76
CA ARG A 319 -5.73 -15.22 2.41
C ARG A 319 -7.11 -14.67 2.04
N GLN A 320 -7.42 -14.62 0.75
CA GLN A 320 -8.69 -14.03 0.30
C GLN A 320 -9.91 -14.88 0.69
N ILE A 321 -9.79 -16.21 0.62
CA ILE A 321 -10.84 -17.11 1.09
C ILE A 321 -11.02 -16.97 2.61
N SER A 322 -9.93 -16.88 3.38
CA SER A 322 -9.98 -16.66 4.83
C SER A 322 -10.59 -15.31 5.20
N ALA A 323 -10.24 -14.25 4.46
CA ALA A 323 -10.80 -12.91 4.65
C ALA A 323 -12.30 -12.84 4.40
N SER A 324 -12.84 -13.69 3.51
CA SER A 324 -14.28 -13.77 3.26
C SER A 324 -15.07 -14.27 4.48
N GLY A 325 -14.47 -15.15 5.28
CA GLY A 325 -15.10 -15.75 6.47
C GLY A 325 -16.30 -16.65 6.18
N VAL A 326 -16.58 -17.01 4.90
CA VAL A 326 -17.79 -17.76 4.51
C VAL A 326 -17.55 -19.25 4.29
N ALA A 327 -16.30 -19.65 4.02
CA ALA A 327 -15.92 -21.05 3.88
C ALA A 327 -16.02 -21.78 5.23
N GLU A 328 -16.51 -23.01 5.23
CA GLU A 328 -16.57 -23.86 6.43
C GLU A 328 -15.16 -24.26 6.88
N ARG A 329 -14.35 -24.71 5.92
CA ARG A 329 -12.98 -25.17 6.16
C ARG A 329 -12.08 -24.84 4.98
N ILE A 330 -10.83 -24.49 5.25
CA ILE A 330 -9.78 -24.28 4.26
C ILE A 330 -8.66 -25.29 4.52
N ILE A 331 -8.23 -25.99 3.49
CA ILE A 331 -7.16 -26.97 3.55
C ILE A 331 -6.01 -26.51 2.66
N ILE A 332 -4.85 -26.31 3.23
CA ILE A 332 -3.59 -26.15 2.50
C ILE A 332 -2.98 -27.52 2.31
N PHE A 333 -2.67 -27.88 1.06
CA PHE A 333 -1.88 -29.06 0.72
C PHE A 333 -0.65 -28.64 -0.06
N ASP A 334 0.53 -28.82 0.51
CA ASP A 334 1.79 -28.39 -0.09
C ASP A 334 2.91 -29.38 0.23
N ILE A 335 3.90 -29.47 -0.67
CA ILE A 335 5.13 -30.22 -0.44
C ILE A 335 6.14 -29.41 0.37
N ALA A 336 6.07 -28.08 0.30
CA ALA A 336 6.97 -27.14 0.97
C ALA A 336 6.45 -26.77 2.35
N GLU A 337 7.01 -27.40 3.41
CA GLU A 337 6.61 -27.15 4.81
C GLU A 337 6.70 -25.68 5.20
N ASN A 338 7.84 -25.02 4.94
CA ASN A 338 8.09 -23.65 5.41
C ASN A 338 7.05 -22.66 4.90
N GLY A 339 6.77 -22.68 3.59
CA GLY A 339 5.77 -21.78 3.00
C GLY A 339 4.36 -22.03 3.54
N ALA A 340 3.99 -23.28 3.73
CA ALA A 340 2.69 -23.66 4.30
C ALA A 340 2.57 -23.22 5.76
N TYR A 341 3.64 -23.36 6.55
CA TYR A 341 3.70 -22.92 7.94
C TYR A 341 3.58 -21.40 8.08
N ASP A 342 4.29 -20.64 7.24
CA ASP A 342 4.23 -19.18 7.27
C ASP A 342 2.79 -18.68 7.02
N ILE A 343 2.11 -19.23 6.01
CA ILE A 343 0.70 -18.91 5.73
C ILE A 343 -0.20 -19.33 6.92
N GLN A 344 0.04 -20.50 7.51
CA GLN A 344 -0.72 -20.94 8.68
C GLN A 344 -0.63 -19.93 9.84
N GLN A 345 0.59 -19.47 10.18
CA GLN A 345 0.80 -18.53 11.27
C GLN A 345 0.15 -17.17 10.97
N GLU A 346 0.23 -16.72 9.72
CA GLU A 346 -0.41 -15.48 9.27
C GLU A 346 -1.93 -15.56 9.43
N ILE A 347 -2.56 -16.61 8.88
CA ILE A 347 -4.03 -16.77 8.91
C ILE A 347 -4.55 -16.93 10.34
N ARG A 348 -3.88 -17.74 11.18
CA ARG A 348 -4.28 -17.91 12.60
C ARG A 348 -4.26 -16.60 13.37
N ARG A 349 -3.30 -15.70 13.05
CA ARG A 349 -3.20 -14.39 13.69
C ARG A 349 -4.27 -13.43 13.20
N GLN A 350 -4.51 -13.38 11.88
CA GLN A 350 -5.41 -12.40 11.26
C GLN A 350 -6.87 -12.84 11.30
N TYR A 351 -7.12 -14.14 11.12
CA TYR A 351 -8.46 -14.74 11.02
C TYR A 351 -8.62 -15.93 11.98
N PRO A 352 -8.59 -15.72 13.30
CA PRO A 352 -8.54 -16.80 14.30
C PRO A 352 -9.78 -17.71 14.32
N ARG A 353 -10.88 -17.31 13.66
CA ARG A 353 -12.13 -18.07 13.59
C ARG A 353 -12.19 -19.03 12.40
N VAL A 354 -11.26 -18.95 11.46
CA VAL A 354 -11.22 -19.80 10.27
C VAL A 354 -10.73 -21.21 10.66
N ASP A 355 -11.48 -22.25 10.29
CA ASP A 355 -11.00 -23.64 10.40
C ASP A 355 -10.00 -23.91 9.27
N LEU A 356 -8.70 -23.71 9.59
CA LEU A 356 -7.59 -23.93 8.68
C LEU A 356 -6.84 -25.23 9.04
N LYS A 357 -6.76 -26.13 8.07
CA LYS A 357 -5.91 -27.33 8.11
C LYS A 357 -4.71 -27.18 7.17
N VAL A 358 -3.54 -27.59 7.63
CA VAL A 358 -2.32 -27.60 6.80
C VAL A 358 -1.80 -29.01 6.76
N LEU A 359 -1.72 -29.54 5.56
CA LEU A 359 -1.32 -30.93 5.27
C LEU A 359 -0.11 -30.90 4.35
N ILE A 360 0.93 -31.62 4.73
CA ILE A 360 2.14 -31.74 3.94
C ILE A 360 2.09 -33.02 3.11
N GLY A 361 2.42 -32.87 1.81
CA GLY A 361 2.46 -34.00 0.87
C GLY A 361 2.57 -33.55 -0.57
N SER A 362 2.76 -34.50 -1.46
CA SER A 362 2.93 -34.28 -2.90
C SER A 362 1.66 -34.66 -3.65
N ILE A 363 1.27 -33.84 -4.65
CA ILE A 363 0.19 -34.19 -5.60
C ILE A 363 0.52 -35.40 -6.46
N ARG A 364 1.76 -35.87 -6.46
CA ARG A 364 2.17 -37.13 -7.10
C ARG A 364 1.70 -38.36 -6.34
N ASP A 365 1.47 -38.24 -5.05
CA ASP A 365 1.08 -39.32 -4.17
C ASP A 365 -0.44 -39.48 -4.15
N GLU A 366 -0.92 -40.40 -5.01
CA GLU A 366 -2.33 -40.70 -5.16
C GLU A 366 -2.95 -41.25 -3.87
N LYS A 367 -2.18 -42.04 -3.09
CA LYS A 367 -2.66 -42.61 -1.84
C LYS A 367 -2.90 -41.51 -0.81
N ARG A 368 -1.92 -40.59 -0.67
CA ARG A 368 -2.04 -39.44 0.26
C ARG A 368 -3.21 -38.53 -0.12
N LEU A 369 -3.42 -38.30 -1.42
CA LEU A 369 -4.57 -37.53 -1.90
C LEU A 369 -5.89 -38.26 -1.55
N CYS A 370 -5.99 -39.57 -1.75
CA CYS A 370 -7.19 -40.34 -1.37
C CYS A 370 -7.50 -40.20 0.12
N GLU A 371 -6.50 -40.33 1.01
CA GLU A 371 -6.68 -40.14 2.46
C GLU A 371 -7.28 -38.77 2.78
N ILE A 372 -6.76 -37.70 2.16
CA ILE A 372 -7.23 -36.33 2.38
C ILE A 372 -8.67 -36.15 1.88
N PHE A 373 -8.99 -36.65 0.70
CA PHE A 373 -10.33 -36.51 0.14
C PHE A 373 -11.36 -37.37 0.90
N GLU A 374 -10.96 -38.52 1.42
CA GLU A 374 -11.81 -39.36 2.24
C GLU A 374 -12.14 -38.71 3.59
N GLU A 375 -11.13 -38.12 4.26
CA GLU A 375 -11.28 -37.49 5.58
C GLU A 375 -12.02 -36.15 5.50
N TYR A 376 -11.66 -35.27 4.56
CA TYR A 376 -12.12 -33.89 4.55
C TYR A 376 -13.20 -33.59 3.52
N ARG A 377 -13.42 -34.44 2.53
CA ARG A 377 -14.44 -34.27 1.47
C ARG A 377 -14.48 -32.84 0.89
N PRO A 378 -13.36 -32.33 0.32
CA PRO A 378 -13.37 -31.00 -0.25
C PRO A 378 -14.37 -30.90 -1.40
N SER A 379 -15.20 -29.86 -1.38
CA SER A 379 -16.18 -29.61 -2.44
C SER A 379 -15.65 -28.67 -3.52
N ILE A 380 -14.60 -27.89 -3.21
CA ILE A 380 -13.94 -26.98 -4.15
C ILE A 380 -12.44 -27.20 -4.07
N VAL A 381 -11.79 -27.29 -5.24
CA VAL A 381 -10.33 -27.44 -5.34
C VAL A 381 -9.76 -26.29 -6.17
N TYR A 382 -8.83 -25.53 -5.58
CA TYR A 382 -7.95 -24.60 -6.29
C TYR A 382 -6.57 -25.23 -6.44
N HIS A 383 -6.20 -25.56 -7.68
CA HIS A 383 -4.96 -26.26 -7.99
C HIS A 383 -3.86 -25.28 -8.44
N ALA A 384 -3.02 -24.83 -7.47
CA ALA A 384 -1.88 -23.94 -7.72
C ALA A 384 -0.51 -24.63 -7.56
N ALA A 385 -0.47 -25.93 -7.22
CA ALA A 385 0.77 -26.69 -7.11
C ALA A 385 1.37 -26.97 -8.48
N ALA A 386 2.57 -26.43 -8.76
CA ALA A 386 3.30 -26.70 -10.00
C ALA A 386 4.76 -26.24 -9.91
N HIS A 387 5.66 -26.91 -10.63
CA HIS A 387 6.97 -26.37 -10.99
C HIS A 387 6.82 -25.34 -12.11
N LYS A 388 7.37 -24.12 -11.93
CA LYS A 388 7.11 -22.97 -12.83
C LYS A 388 8.35 -22.38 -13.51
N HIS A 389 9.55 -22.71 -13.05
CA HIS A 389 10.77 -22.10 -13.57
C HIS A 389 11.17 -22.74 -14.90
N VAL A 390 11.16 -21.95 -15.98
CA VAL A 390 11.46 -22.42 -17.34
C VAL A 390 12.83 -23.09 -17.41
N PRO A 391 13.98 -22.44 -17.00
CA PRO A 391 15.29 -23.08 -17.14
C PRO A 391 15.38 -24.42 -16.41
N LEU A 392 14.85 -24.52 -15.18
CA LEU A 392 14.90 -25.75 -14.40
C LEU A 392 14.08 -26.89 -15.04
N MET A 393 13.04 -26.54 -15.77
CA MET A 393 12.19 -27.52 -16.44
C MET A 393 12.77 -27.94 -17.79
N GLU A 394 13.54 -27.08 -18.45
CA GLU A 394 14.36 -27.46 -19.61
C GLU A 394 15.43 -28.50 -19.21
N ASP A 395 16.11 -28.28 -18.08
CA ASP A 395 17.11 -29.19 -17.52
C ASP A 395 16.49 -30.49 -16.96
N SER A 396 15.20 -30.49 -16.60
CA SER A 396 14.52 -31.57 -15.90
C SER A 396 13.14 -31.91 -16.48
N PRO A 397 13.01 -32.29 -17.77
CA PRO A 397 11.72 -32.55 -18.41
C PRO A 397 10.91 -33.66 -17.74
N LYS A 398 11.55 -34.72 -17.26
CA LYS A 398 10.92 -35.81 -16.53
C LYS A 398 10.21 -35.34 -15.25
N GLU A 399 10.91 -34.50 -14.44
CA GLU A 399 10.32 -33.97 -13.22
C GLU A 399 9.16 -33.02 -13.54
N ALA A 400 9.27 -32.29 -14.66
CA ALA A 400 8.18 -31.48 -15.18
C ALA A 400 6.91 -32.28 -15.44
N VAL A 401 7.05 -33.45 -16.11
CA VAL A 401 5.92 -34.36 -16.40
C VAL A 401 5.39 -34.99 -15.12
N LYS A 402 6.27 -35.59 -14.31
CA LYS A 402 5.86 -36.28 -13.07
C LYS A 402 5.09 -35.34 -12.11
N ASN A 403 5.59 -34.13 -11.91
CA ASN A 403 4.95 -33.24 -10.96
C ASN A 403 3.72 -32.55 -11.55
N ASN A 404 3.86 -31.91 -12.72
CA ASN A 404 2.76 -31.08 -13.20
C ASN A 404 1.70 -31.90 -13.94
N VAL A 405 2.11 -32.78 -14.86
CA VAL A 405 1.14 -33.55 -15.66
C VAL A 405 0.49 -34.63 -14.80
N PHE A 406 1.29 -35.54 -14.23
CA PHE A 406 0.71 -36.63 -13.42
C PHE A 406 0.15 -36.14 -12.09
N GLY A 407 0.73 -35.10 -11.47
CA GLY A 407 0.14 -34.49 -10.29
C GLY A 407 -1.24 -33.90 -10.57
N THR A 408 -1.42 -33.19 -11.70
CA THR A 408 -2.73 -32.67 -12.11
C THR A 408 -3.70 -33.80 -12.45
N TYR A 409 -3.23 -34.83 -13.19
CA TYR A 409 -4.03 -36.00 -13.52
C TYR A 409 -4.54 -36.73 -12.26
N ASN A 410 -3.66 -37.03 -11.32
CA ASN A 410 -4.03 -37.70 -10.06
C ASN A 410 -5.06 -36.88 -9.28
N LEU A 411 -4.82 -35.57 -9.15
CA LEU A 411 -5.71 -34.68 -8.41
C LEU A 411 -7.09 -34.58 -9.10
N ALA A 412 -7.13 -34.47 -10.44
CA ALA A 412 -8.38 -34.43 -11.21
C ALA A 412 -9.16 -35.77 -11.08
N LYS A 413 -8.49 -36.92 -11.25
CA LYS A 413 -9.06 -38.25 -11.05
C LYS A 413 -9.68 -38.46 -9.68
N ILE A 414 -8.98 -37.97 -8.63
CA ILE A 414 -9.46 -38.11 -7.27
C ILE A 414 -10.61 -37.13 -7.02
N SER A 415 -10.55 -35.90 -7.56
CA SER A 415 -11.64 -34.92 -7.47
C SER A 415 -12.94 -35.47 -8.11
N ASP A 416 -12.86 -36.10 -9.25
CA ASP A 416 -13.98 -36.79 -9.88
C ASP A 416 -14.52 -37.94 -9.01
N LYS A 417 -13.63 -38.84 -8.55
CA LYS A 417 -13.98 -39.99 -7.71
C LYS A 417 -14.74 -39.59 -6.43
N TYR A 418 -14.38 -38.45 -5.80
CA TYR A 418 -14.97 -37.99 -4.53
C TYR A 418 -16.05 -36.91 -4.73
N GLY A 419 -16.46 -36.63 -5.97
CA GLY A 419 -17.58 -35.74 -6.27
C GLY A 419 -17.34 -34.29 -5.91
N VAL A 420 -16.14 -33.75 -6.21
CA VAL A 420 -15.83 -32.33 -6.11
C VAL A 420 -16.78 -31.54 -7.01
N LYS A 421 -17.36 -30.44 -6.51
CA LYS A 421 -18.26 -29.62 -7.33
C LYS A 421 -17.51 -28.76 -8.34
N ARG A 422 -16.38 -28.19 -7.92
CA ARG A 422 -15.60 -27.24 -8.71
C ARG A 422 -14.11 -27.48 -8.59
N PHE A 423 -13.43 -27.61 -9.72
CA PHE A 423 -11.98 -27.74 -9.82
C PHE A 423 -11.41 -26.61 -10.67
N VAL A 424 -10.61 -25.72 -10.07
CA VAL A 424 -10.02 -24.57 -10.73
C VAL A 424 -8.51 -24.73 -10.80
N MET A 425 -7.96 -24.93 -12.00
CA MET A 425 -6.52 -25.06 -12.21
C MET A 425 -5.89 -23.71 -12.58
N ILE A 426 -4.82 -23.34 -11.91
CA ILE A 426 -3.98 -22.21 -12.29
C ILE A 426 -3.15 -22.58 -13.52
N SER A 427 -3.28 -21.83 -14.62
CA SER A 427 -2.51 -21.96 -15.84
C SER A 427 -1.69 -20.68 -16.14
N THR A 428 -1.11 -20.59 -17.32
CA THR A 428 -0.18 -19.53 -17.72
C THR A 428 -0.32 -19.16 -19.19
N ASP A 429 0.05 -17.94 -19.56
CA ASP A 429 0.24 -17.46 -20.93
C ASP A 429 1.22 -18.33 -21.73
N LYS A 430 2.20 -18.94 -21.06
CA LYS A 430 3.22 -19.80 -21.69
C LYS A 430 2.68 -21.15 -22.21
N ALA A 431 1.45 -21.52 -21.84
CA ALA A 431 0.75 -22.66 -22.42
C ALA A 431 0.25 -22.41 -23.87
N VAL A 432 0.29 -21.14 -24.32
CA VAL A 432 -0.10 -20.71 -25.66
C VAL A 432 1.08 -20.82 -26.60
N LYS A 433 0.99 -21.67 -27.64
CA LYS A 433 2.09 -21.97 -28.58
C LYS A 433 3.44 -22.09 -27.83
N PRO A 434 3.59 -23.11 -26.97
CA PRO A 434 4.73 -23.19 -26.08
C PRO A 434 6.04 -23.37 -26.86
N THR A 435 7.10 -22.68 -26.36
CA THR A 435 8.48 -22.81 -26.86
C THR A 435 9.39 -23.48 -25.84
N ASN A 436 8.82 -23.93 -24.74
CA ASN A 436 9.54 -24.54 -23.62
C ASN A 436 8.70 -25.66 -22.99
N VAL A 437 9.41 -26.60 -22.33
CA VAL A 437 8.83 -27.75 -21.65
C VAL A 437 7.84 -27.33 -20.56
N MET A 438 8.09 -26.24 -19.85
CA MET A 438 7.19 -25.74 -18.81
C MET A 438 5.83 -25.34 -19.39
N GLY A 439 5.81 -24.59 -20.48
CA GLY A 439 4.57 -24.21 -21.18
C GLY A 439 3.85 -25.41 -21.78
N ALA A 440 4.58 -26.31 -22.47
CA ALA A 440 4.02 -27.51 -23.10
C ALA A 440 3.33 -28.44 -22.08
N LYS A 441 3.97 -28.71 -20.92
CA LYS A 441 3.33 -29.51 -19.87
C LYS A 441 2.09 -28.84 -19.27
N LYS A 442 2.09 -27.48 -19.16
CA LYS A 442 0.90 -26.76 -18.68
C LYS A 442 -0.25 -26.87 -19.68
N ARG A 443 0.07 -26.84 -20.97
CA ARG A 443 -0.93 -27.14 -22.02
C ARG A 443 -1.50 -28.55 -21.87
N ILE A 444 -0.66 -29.58 -21.62
CA ILE A 444 -1.15 -30.94 -21.33
C ILE A 444 -2.05 -30.94 -20.10
N CYS A 445 -1.71 -30.22 -19.04
CA CYS A 445 -2.58 -30.10 -17.85
C CYS A 445 -3.95 -29.49 -18.20
N GLU A 446 -4.01 -28.48 -19.06
CA GLU A 446 -5.28 -27.93 -19.56
C GLU A 446 -6.10 -29.00 -20.32
N LEU A 447 -5.46 -29.78 -21.21
CA LEU A 447 -6.11 -30.87 -21.91
C LEU A 447 -6.62 -31.94 -20.94
N VAL A 448 -5.87 -32.29 -19.89
CA VAL A 448 -6.29 -33.21 -18.82
C VAL A 448 -7.54 -32.70 -18.11
N VAL A 449 -7.54 -31.43 -17.69
CA VAL A 449 -8.68 -30.79 -17.02
C VAL A 449 -9.92 -30.78 -17.91
N GLN A 450 -9.77 -30.42 -19.20
CA GLN A 450 -10.86 -30.44 -20.17
C GLN A 450 -11.36 -31.87 -20.47
N SER A 451 -10.47 -32.89 -20.47
CA SER A 451 -10.85 -34.27 -20.64
C SER A 451 -11.69 -34.81 -19.49
N PHE A 452 -11.27 -34.52 -18.26
CA PHE A 452 -12.07 -34.87 -17.07
C PHE A 452 -13.43 -34.19 -17.08
N ASN A 453 -13.53 -32.95 -17.52
CA ASN A 453 -14.81 -32.26 -17.63
C ASN A 453 -15.82 -32.93 -18.56
N LYS A 454 -15.35 -33.65 -19.59
CA LYS A 454 -16.24 -34.38 -20.52
C LYS A 454 -16.87 -35.66 -19.93
N ILE A 455 -16.25 -36.22 -18.89
CA ILE A 455 -16.65 -37.52 -18.31
C ILE A 455 -17.11 -37.45 -16.87
N SER A 456 -16.99 -36.28 -16.23
CA SER A 456 -17.26 -36.03 -14.80
C SER A 456 -18.41 -35.04 -14.61
N GLU A 457 -19.08 -35.14 -13.48
CA GLU A 457 -20.04 -34.12 -13.01
C GLU A 457 -19.36 -32.93 -12.33
N THR A 458 -18.04 -33.00 -12.08
CA THR A 458 -17.24 -31.90 -11.56
C THR A 458 -17.02 -30.87 -12.66
N ASP A 459 -17.26 -29.57 -12.33
CA ASP A 459 -16.91 -28.50 -13.24
C ASP A 459 -15.39 -28.26 -13.20
N PHE A 460 -14.68 -28.77 -14.18
CA PHE A 460 -13.24 -28.60 -14.35
C PHE A 460 -12.93 -27.39 -15.23
N VAL A 461 -12.14 -26.44 -14.72
CA VAL A 461 -11.75 -25.24 -15.47
C VAL A 461 -10.29 -24.89 -15.24
N ALA A 462 -9.71 -24.15 -16.18
CA ALA A 462 -8.38 -23.58 -16.06
C ALA A 462 -8.42 -22.06 -16.18
N VAL A 463 -7.47 -21.36 -15.53
CA VAL A 463 -7.35 -19.90 -15.59
C VAL A 463 -5.93 -19.54 -16.02
N ARG A 464 -5.78 -18.90 -17.18
CA ARG A 464 -4.53 -18.40 -17.74
C ARG A 464 -4.31 -16.95 -17.35
N PHE A 465 -3.10 -16.64 -16.93
CA PHE A 465 -2.60 -15.28 -16.78
C PHE A 465 -1.09 -15.24 -16.96
N GLY A 466 -0.56 -14.04 -17.19
CA GLY A 466 0.86 -13.79 -17.39
C GLY A 466 1.66 -13.73 -16.10
N ASN A 467 2.70 -12.87 -16.07
CA ASN A 467 3.54 -12.78 -14.88
C ASN A 467 2.84 -12.02 -13.76
N VAL A 468 3.12 -12.43 -12.52
CA VAL A 468 2.67 -11.70 -11.31
C VAL A 468 3.84 -11.07 -10.60
N LEU A 469 3.62 -9.84 -10.10
CA LEU A 469 4.65 -9.04 -9.46
C LEU A 469 5.00 -9.59 -8.07
N GLY A 470 6.31 -9.66 -7.80
CA GLY A 470 6.81 -10.01 -6.48
C GLY A 470 6.65 -11.49 -6.10
N SER A 471 6.29 -12.38 -7.04
CA SER A 471 6.26 -13.82 -6.77
C SER A 471 7.67 -14.37 -6.53
N ASN A 472 7.78 -15.39 -5.68
CA ASN A 472 9.05 -16.04 -5.35
C ASN A 472 9.80 -16.48 -6.62
N GLY A 473 11.10 -16.13 -6.71
CA GLY A 473 11.97 -16.43 -7.84
C GLY A 473 11.64 -15.67 -9.13
N SER A 474 10.82 -14.60 -9.08
CA SER A 474 10.55 -13.76 -10.24
C SER A 474 11.62 -12.67 -10.44
N VAL A 475 11.50 -11.94 -11.55
CA VAL A 475 12.49 -10.94 -11.99
C VAL A 475 12.71 -9.80 -10.99
N ILE A 476 11.68 -9.33 -10.27
CA ILE A 476 11.80 -8.22 -9.33
C ILE A 476 12.65 -8.56 -8.10
N PRO A 477 12.42 -9.66 -7.37
CA PRO A 477 13.32 -10.11 -6.31
C PRO A 477 14.76 -10.32 -6.78
N LEU A 478 14.96 -10.87 -7.99
CA LEU A 478 16.28 -11.04 -8.57
C LEU A 478 16.99 -9.69 -8.78
N PHE A 479 16.32 -8.73 -9.41
CA PHE A 479 16.88 -7.40 -9.65
C PHE A 479 17.19 -6.67 -8.35
N LYS A 480 16.29 -6.74 -7.34
CA LYS A 480 16.55 -6.18 -6.01
C LYS A 480 17.80 -6.75 -5.38
N ALA A 481 17.96 -8.07 -5.39
CA ALA A 481 19.15 -8.72 -4.87
C ALA A 481 20.43 -8.33 -5.63
N GLN A 482 20.38 -8.23 -6.96
CA GLN A 482 21.51 -7.78 -7.78
C GLN A 482 21.88 -6.33 -7.47
N ILE A 483 20.91 -5.42 -7.32
CA ILE A 483 21.14 -4.02 -6.96
C ILE A 483 21.75 -3.90 -5.56
N GLU A 484 21.24 -4.65 -4.58
CA GLU A 484 21.76 -4.68 -3.21
C GLU A 484 23.22 -5.17 -3.15
N ASN A 485 23.61 -6.05 -4.07
CA ASN A 485 24.99 -6.55 -4.21
C ASN A 485 25.88 -5.66 -5.09
N GLY A 486 25.40 -4.49 -5.53
CA GLY A 486 26.20 -3.56 -6.35
C GLY A 486 26.17 -3.83 -7.86
N GLY A 487 25.29 -4.70 -8.34
CA GLY A 487 25.10 -5.01 -9.75
C GLY A 487 26.06 -6.11 -10.29
N PRO A 488 26.12 -6.31 -11.63
CA PRO A 488 25.19 -5.75 -12.62
C PRO A 488 23.79 -6.32 -12.54
N VAL A 489 22.78 -5.57 -13.02
CA VAL A 489 21.43 -6.09 -13.25
C VAL A 489 21.41 -6.83 -14.58
N THR A 490 20.99 -8.09 -14.59
CA THR A 490 21.00 -8.92 -15.80
C THR A 490 19.63 -8.96 -16.47
N VAL A 491 19.56 -8.53 -17.73
CA VAL A 491 18.37 -8.56 -18.58
C VAL A 491 18.65 -9.47 -19.78
N THR A 492 17.71 -10.33 -20.13
CA THR A 492 17.95 -11.32 -21.20
C THR A 492 18.02 -10.66 -22.59
N HIS A 493 17.18 -9.67 -22.89
CA HIS A 493 17.22 -8.93 -24.15
C HIS A 493 16.64 -7.53 -23.96
N PRO A 494 17.16 -6.49 -24.66
CA PRO A 494 16.68 -5.10 -24.49
C PRO A 494 15.20 -4.91 -24.84
N ASP A 495 14.65 -5.69 -25.76
CA ASP A 495 13.27 -5.59 -26.24
C ASP A 495 12.34 -6.63 -25.65
N VAL A 496 12.77 -7.41 -24.65
CA VAL A 496 11.90 -8.38 -24.02
C VAL A 496 10.76 -7.67 -23.26
N ILE A 497 9.53 -8.12 -23.55
CA ILE A 497 8.30 -7.56 -22.98
C ILE A 497 7.56 -8.65 -22.22
N ARG A 498 7.00 -8.27 -21.07
CA ARG A 498 6.12 -9.14 -20.27
C ARG A 498 4.90 -8.36 -19.78
N TYR A 499 3.82 -9.09 -19.58
CA TYR A 499 2.64 -8.58 -18.91
C TYR A 499 2.77 -8.82 -17.42
N PHE A 500 2.32 -7.86 -16.60
CA PHE A 500 2.37 -7.97 -15.16
C PHE A 500 1.04 -7.63 -14.50
N MET A 501 0.69 -8.41 -13.49
CA MET A 501 -0.48 -8.21 -12.63
C MET A 501 -0.06 -8.30 -11.16
N LEU A 502 -0.79 -7.63 -10.26
CA LEU A 502 -0.59 -7.83 -8.82
C LEU A 502 -1.11 -9.21 -8.39
N ILE A 503 -0.43 -9.89 -7.46
CA ILE A 503 -0.87 -11.20 -6.96
C ILE A 503 -2.30 -11.14 -6.39
N PRO A 504 -2.68 -10.16 -5.53
CA PRO A 504 -4.04 -10.06 -5.04
C PRO A 504 -5.09 -9.84 -6.14
N GLU A 505 -4.73 -9.08 -7.18
CA GLU A 505 -5.59 -8.86 -8.34
C GLU A 505 -5.82 -10.15 -9.12
N ALA A 506 -4.75 -10.85 -9.49
CA ALA A 506 -4.83 -12.12 -10.20
C ALA A 506 -5.69 -13.14 -9.45
N VAL A 507 -5.48 -13.26 -8.14
CA VAL A 507 -6.23 -14.21 -7.31
C VAL A 507 -7.70 -13.84 -7.18
N SER A 508 -8.02 -12.54 -7.03
CA SER A 508 -9.43 -12.11 -7.03
C SER A 508 -10.15 -12.45 -8.33
N LEU A 509 -9.48 -12.31 -9.48
CA LEU A 509 -10.02 -12.68 -10.79
C LEU A 509 -10.10 -14.21 -10.97
N VAL A 510 -9.15 -14.98 -10.43
CA VAL A 510 -9.22 -16.46 -10.39
C VAL A 510 -10.42 -16.94 -9.58
N LEU A 511 -10.67 -16.35 -8.41
CA LEU A 511 -11.84 -16.68 -7.60
C LEU A 511 -13.15 -16.38 -8.34
N GLN A 512 -13.22 -15.25 -9.05
CA GLN A 512 -14.37 -14.89 -9.88
C GLN A 512 -14.54 -15.84 -11.09
N ALA A 513 -13.45 -16.17 -11.80
CA ALA A 513 -13.48 -17.14 -12.90
C ALA A 513 -14.02 -18.48 -12.39
N GLY A 514 -13.57 -18.93 -11.22
CA GLY A 514 -14.11 -20.12 -10.55
C GLY A 514 -15.61 -20.01 -10.24
N ALA A 515 -16.10 -18.83 -9.89
CA ALA A 515 -17.53 -18.61 -9.65
C ALA A 515 -18.38 -18.54 -10.92
N TYR A 516 -17.79 -18.12 -12.05
CA TYR A 516 -18.47 -18.06 -13.36
C TYR A 516 -18.44 -19.38 -14.12
N ALA A 517 -17.60 -20.32 -13.72
CA ALA A 517 -17.36 -21.58 -14.41
C ALA A 517 -18.64 -22.41 -14.56
N GLN A 518 -18.81 -23.00 -15.74
CA GLN A 518 -19.88 -23.94 -16.12
C GLN A 518 -19.34 -25.33 -16.52
N GLY A 519 -18.00 -25.44 -16.58
CA GLY A 519 -17.27 -26.66 -16.91
C GLY A 519 -16.63 -26.64 -18.29
N GLY A 520 -15.34 -26.96 -18.35
CA GLY A 520 -14.54 -27.08 -19.57
C GLY A 520 -13.90 -25.79 -20.08
N GLU A 521 -14.17 -24.65 -19.46
CA GLU A 521 -13.63 -23.37 -19.90
C GLU A 521 -12.15 -23.21 -19.55
N ILE A 522 -11.46 -22.50 -20.45
CA ILE A 522 -10.16 -21.89 -20.17
C ILE A 522 -10.40 -20.38 -20.06
N PHE A 523 -10.39 -19.88 -18.84
CA PHE A 523 -10.47 -18.45 -18.58
C PHE A 523 -9.13 -17.77 -18.83
N ILE A 524 -9.17 -16.52 -19.31
CA ILE A 524 -8.01 -15.71 -19.62
C ILE A 524 -8.19 -14.36 -18.95
N LEU A 525 -7.22 -13.97 -18.12
CA LEU A 525 -7.26 -12.70 -17.43
C LEU A 525 -6.65 -11.59 -18.29
N ASP A 526 -7.29 -10.41 -18.28
CA ASP A 526 -6.74 -9.22 -18.91
C ASP A 526 -5.49 -8.74 -18.15
N MET A 527 -4.36 -8.83 -18.82
CA MET A 527 -3.07 -8.47 -18.23
C MET A 527 -2.75 -6.97 -18.35
N GLY A 528 -3.61 -6.19 -19.00
CA GLY A 528 -3.40 -4.76 -19.24
C GLY A 528 -2.24 -4.47 -20.19
N SER A 529 -1.48 -3.40 -19.93
CA SER A 529 -0.41 -2.95 -20.81
C SER A 529 0.88 -3.76 -20.61
N PRO A 530 1.59 -4.08 -21.71
CA PRO A 530 2.89 -4.74 -21.64
C PRO A 530 3.98 -3.83 -21.07
N VAL A 531 4.98 -4.42 -20.42
CA VAL A 531 6.10 -3.72 -19.78
C VAL A 531 7.42 -4.25 -20.32
N LYS A 532 8.32 -3.35 -20.77
CA LYS A 532 9.70 -3.70 -21.13
C LYS A 532 10.51 -4.02 -19.87
N ILE A 533 11.17 -5.18 -19.86
CA ILE A 533 11.98 -5.61 -18.70
C ILE A 533 13.17 -4.68 -18.46
N ARG A 534 13.73 -4.07 -19.51
CA ARG A 534 14.74 -3.03 -19.39
C ARG A 534 14.23 -1.82 -18.58
N GLU A 535 13.05 -1.30 -18.90
CA GLU A 535 12.45 -0.17 -18.18
C GLU A 535 12.17 -0.52 -16.71
N LEU A 536 11.75 -1.78 -16.46
CA LEU A 536 11.60 -2.31 -15.11
C LEU A 536 12.93 -2.26 -14.34
N ALA A 537 14.02 -2.73 -14.95
CA ALA A 537 15.35 -2.72 -14.35
C ALA A 537 15.80 -1.29 -14.02
N GLU A 538 15.72 -0.36 -15.00
CA GLU A 538 16.09 1.05 -14.83
C GLU A 538 15.32 1.71 -13.69
N ASN A 539 13.99 1.48 -13.64
CA ASN A 539 13.14 2.02 -12.58
C ASN A 539 13.48 1.47 -11.19
N LEU A 540 13.81 0.18 -11.08
CA LEU A 540 14.22 -0.42 -9.80
C LEU A 540 15.57 0.11 -9.32
N ILE A 541 16.54 0.32 -10.24
CA ILE A 541 17.83 0.93 -9.92
C ILE A 541 17.62 2.33 -9.37
N ARG A 542 16.80 3.18 -10.06
CA ARG A 542 16.50 4.55 -9.61
C ARG A 542 15.76 4.57 -8.26
N LEU A 543 14.76 3.70 -8.06
CA LEU A 543 14.04 3.57 -6.78
C LEU A 543 14.96 3.16 -5.62
N SER A 544 16.07 2.48 -5.93
CA SER A 544 17.10 2.11 -4.97
C SER A 544 18.08 3.26 -4.67
N GLY A 545 17.97 4.40 -5.40
CA GLY A 545 18.81 5.57 -5.21
C GLY A 545 20.09 5.57 -6.05
N TYR A 546 20.16 4.75 -7.10
CA TYR A 546 21.31 4.64 -8.00
C TYR A 546 20.97 5.15 -9.41
N VAL A 547 22.00 5.50 -10.17
CA VAL A 547 21.88 5.92 -11.58
C VAL A 547 22.15 4.72 -12.49
N PRO A 548 21.16 4.33 -13.34
CA PRO A 548 21.36 3.24 -14.29
C PRO A 548 22.49 3.53 -15.27
N GLY A 549 23.42 2.57 -15.44
CA GLY A 549 24.55 2.70 -16.34
C GLY A 549 25.78 3.44 -15.78
N GLU A 550 25.61 4.19 -14.66
CA GLU A 550 26.72 4.85 -13.95
C GLU A 550 27.04 4.10 -12.65
N ASP A 551 26.08 3.98 -11.75
CA ASP A 551 26.28 3.28 -10.46
C ASP A 551 26.03 1.77 -10.58
N ILE A 552 25.00 1.38 -11.35
CA ILE A 552 24.61 -0.01 -11.58
C ILE A 552 24.47 -0.26 -13.08
N GLU A 553 25.30 -1.13 -13.61
CA GLU A 553 25.28 -1.56 -15.01
C GLU A 553 24.08 -2.48 -15.29
N ILE A 554 23.45 -2.36 -16.48
CA ILE A 554 22.48 -3.32 -17.01
C ILE A 554 23.20 -4.16 -18.08
N LYS A 555 23.40 -5.45 -17.78
CA LYS A 555 24.07 -6.40 -18.66
C LYS A 555 23.05 -7.26 -19.41
N TYR A 556 23.17 -7.33 -20.74
CA TYR A 556 22.36 -8.22 -21.58
C TYR A 556 23.03 -9.57 -21.70
N THR A 557 22.27 -10.65 -21.38
CA THR A 557 22.81 -12.02 -21.31
C THR A 557 22.44 -12.88 -22.51
N GLY A 558 21.57 -12.42 -23.40
CA GLY A 558 20.91 -13.24 -24.42
C GLY A 558 19.64 -13.90 -23.87
N LEU A 559 18.72 -14.25 -24.76
CA LEU A 559 17.53 -15.04 -24.40
C LEU A 559 17.97 -16.40 -23.88
N ARG A 560 17.26 -16.91 -22.89
CA ARG A 560 17.46 -18.25 -22.33
C ARG A 560 16.78 -19.30 -23.21
N ASP A 561 17.20 -20.54 -23.10
CA ASP A 561 16.52 -21.65 -23.76
C ASP A 561 15.03 -21.65 -23.41
N GLY A 562 14.19 -21.76 -24.44
CA GLY A 562 12.74 -21.71 -24.31
C GLY A 562 12.13 -20.34 -24.04
N GLU A 563 12.91 -19.26 -23.91
CA GLU A 563 12.39 -17.90 -23.63
C GLU A 563 11.93 -17.21 -24.92
N LYS A 564 10.72 -16.63 -24.88
CA LYS A 564 10.17 -15.79 -25.96
C LYS A 564 10.51 -14.33 -25.77
N LEU A 565 10.67 -13.58 -26.86
CA LEU A 565 10.78 -12.12 -26.82
C LEU A 565 9.45 -11.49 -26.37
N TYR A 566 8.32 -12.01 -26.85
CA TYR A 566 6.95 -11.59 -26.54
C TYR A 566 6.13 -12.80 -26.14
N GLU A 567 5.30 -12.69 -25.09
CA GLU A 567 4.37 -13.73 -24.68
C GLU A 567 2.98 -13.46 -25.29
N GLU A 568 2.33 -14.53 -25.75
CA GLU A 568 0.98 -14.50 -26.30
C GLU A 568 -0.03 -14.94 -25.25
N LEU A 569 -1.13 -14.19 -25.10
CA LEU A 569 -2.20 -14.55 -24.16
C LEU A 569 -3.18 -15.57 -24.74
N LEU A 570 -3.25 -15.68 -26.07
CA LEU A 570 -4.24 -16.45 -26.83
C LEU A 570 -3.62 -17.14 -28.04
N ILE A 571 -4.18 -18.30 -28.40
CA ILE A 571 -4.04 -18.86 -29.74
C ILE A 571 -5.10 -18.22 -30.64
N SER A 572 -4.72 -17.78 -31.85
CA SER A 572 -5.63 -17.15 -32.83
C SER A 572 -6.87 -17.98 -33.14
N GLU A 573 -6.78 -19.30 -33.01
CA GLU A 573 -7.84 -20.28 -33.28
C GLU A 573 -8.82 -20.46 -32.10
N GLU A 574 -8.44 -20.09 -30.86
CA GLU A 574 -9.27 -20.29 -29.67
C GLU A 574 -10.49 -19.34 -29.63
N GLY A 575 -10.49 -18.24 -30.37
CA GLY A 575 -11.57 -17.24 -30.31
C GLY A 575 -11.86 -16.79 -28.86
N ILE A 576 -12.40 -15.59 -28.69
CA ILE A 576 -12.66 -15.02 -27.35
C ILE A 576 -14.14 -14.80 -27.17
N GLN A 577 -14.65 -15.11 -25.98
CA GLN A 577 -15.95 -14.69 -25.50
C GLN A 577 -15.76 -13.83 -24.24
N LYS A 578 -16.52 -12.73 -24.14
CA LYS A 578 -16.56 -11.90 -22.93
C LYS A 578 -17.39 -12.58 -21.85
N THR A 579 -16.96 -12.42 -20.60
CA THR A 579 -17.76 -12.78 -19.43
C THR A 579 -18.53 -11.55 -18.91
N GLN A 580 -19.18 -11.69 -17.76
CA GLN A 580 -19.81 -10.55 -17.05
C GLN A 580 -18.78 -9.55 -16.48
N ASN A 581 -17.52 -9.95 -16.39
CA ASN A 581 -16.41 -9.10 -15.98
C ASN A 581 -15.53 -8.81 -17.20
N ASP A 582 -15.35 -7.53 -17.56
CA ASP A 582 -14.52 -7.10 -18.70
C ASP A 582 -13.04 -7.51 -18.61
N LEU A 583 -12.59 -7.98 -17.46
CA LEU A 583 -11.21 -8.43 -17.23
C LEU A 583 -11.04 -9.94 -17.28
N ILE A 584 -12.13 -10.68 -17.54
CA ILE A 584 -12.11 -12.14 -17.63
C ILE A 584 -12.73 -12.55 -18.98
N TYR A 585 -11.94 -13.17 -19.81
CA TYR A 585 -12.37 -13.75 -21.08
C TYR A 585 -12.43 -15.27 -20.99
N VAL A 586 -13.15 -15.90 -21.90
CA VAL A 586 -13.21 -17.36 -22.06
C VAL A 586 -12.70 -17.71 -23.45
N ALA A 587 -11.71 -18.62 -23.51
CA ALA A 587 -11.32 -19.26 -24.76
C ALA A 587 -12.38 -20.29 -25.17
N ARG A 588 -12.73 -20.35 -26.45
CA ARG A 588 -13.61 -21.40 -26.97
C ARG A 588 -12.96 -22.76 -26.77
N PRO A 589 -13.73 -23.77 -26.33
CA PRO A 589 -13.22 -25.14 -26.26
C PRO A 589 -12.72 -25.63 -27.63
N MET A 590 -11.52 -26.20 -27.64
CA MET A 590 -11.01 -26.88 -28.84
C MET A 590 -11.43 -28.35 -28.79
N GLU A 591 -11.80 -28.90 -29.94
CA GLU A 591 -12.00 -30.34 -30.07
C GLU A 591 -10.65 -31.05 -30.09
N PHE A 592 -10.51 -32.06 -29.24
CA PHE A 592 -9.33 -32.92 -29.19
C PHE A 592 -9.72 -34.33 -28.71
N ASP A 593 -8.88 -35.31 -29.03
CA ASP A 593 -9.06 -36.71 -28.65
C ASP A 593 -8.68 -36.92 -27.17
N SER A 594 -9.69 -37.01 -26.31
CA SER A 594 -9.51 -37.21 -24.86
C SER A 594 -9.08 -38.65 -24.53
N GLU A 595 -9.54 -39.67 -25.30
CA GLU A 595 -9.16 -41.06 -25.06
C GLU A 595 -7.72 -41.31 -25.48
N GLY A 596 -7.32 -40.79 -26.64
CA GLY A 596 -5.94 -40.79 -27.09
C GLY A 596 -4.99 -40.11 -26.12
N LEU A 597 -5.39 -38.97 -25.54
CA LEU A 597 -4.61 -38.31 -24.52
C LEU A 597 -4.36 -39.19 -23.29
N PHE A 598 -5.41 -39.79 -22.72
CA PHE A 598 -5.25 -40.66 -21.55
C PHE A 598 -4.39 -41.90 -21.83
N LYS A 599 -4.56 -42.52 -23.00
CA LYS A 599 -3.70 -43.64 -23.43
C LYS A 599 -2.23 -43.24 -23.51
N LYS A 600 -1.92 -42.09 -24.13
CA LYS A 600 -0.55 -41.55 -24.20
C LYS A 600 0.01 -41.23 -22.84
N LEU A 601 -0.78 -40.67 -21.90
CA LEU A 601 -0.34 -40.40 -20.55
C LEU A 601 0.03 -41.66 -19.77
N GLU A 602 -0.69 -42.78 -19.96
CA GLU A 602 -0.33 -44.06 -19.36
C GLU A 602 0.95 -44.64 -19.98
N GLU A 603 1.15 -44.50 -21.30
CA GLU A 603 2.41 -44.87 -21.97
C GLU A 603 3.60 -44.10 -21.36
N ILE A 604 3.49 -42.78 -21.24
CA ILE A 604 4.54 -41.92 -20.61
C ILE A 604 4.78 -42.37 -19.18
N ARG A 605 3.73 -42.68 -18.41
CA ARG A 605 3.86 -43.13 -17.01
C ARG A 605 4.73 -44.37 -16.89
N GLY A 606 4.65 -45.28 -17.85
CA GLY A 606 5.45 -46.49 -17.86
C GLY A 606 6.94 -46.25 -18.12
N ILE A 607 7.28 -45.21 -18.89
CA ILE A 607 8.66 -45.00 -19.36
C ILE A 607 9.34 -43.77 -18.74
N VAL A 608 8.62 -42.87 -18.06
CA VAL A 608 9.15 -41.58 -17.59
C VAL A 608 10.39 -41.71 -16.69
N GLU A 609 10.53 -42.79 -15.96
CA GLU A 609 11.69 -43.01 -15.09
C GLU A 609 12.91 -43.51 -15.91
N THR A 610 12.72 -44.31 -16.94
CA THR A 610 13.78 -45.01 -17.69
C THR A 610 14.18 -44.31 -18.99
N ALA A 611 13.21 -43.73 -19.71
CA ALA A 611 13.44 -43.09 -21.01
C ALA A 611 14.39 -41.89 -20.90
N PRO A 612 15.19 -41.57 -21.93
CA PRO A 612 15.97 -40.34 -21.98
C PRO A 612 15.07 -39.09 -22.02
N SER A 613 15.61 -37.94 -21.63
CA SER A 613 14.84 -36.67 -21.59
C SER A 613 14.36 -36.23 -22.98
N THR A 614 15.14 -36.51 -24.01
CA THR A 614 14.80 -36.23 -25.42
C THR A 614 13.54 -36.98 -25.86
N GLU A 615 13.44 -38.27 -25.57
CA GLU A 615 12.27 -39.10 -25.87
C GLU A 615 11.00 -38.56 -25.16
N ILE A 616 11.13 -38.12 -23.91
CA ILE A 616 10.01 -37.52 -23.19
C ILE A 616 9.57 -36.22 -23.85
N VAL A 617 10.52 -35.39 -24.34
CA VAL A 617 10.19 -34.14 -25.06
C VAL A 617 9.52 -34.44 -26.40
N ASP A 618 9.94 -35.48 -27.12
CA ASP A 618 9.29 -35.88 -28.39
C ASP A 618 7.84 -36.32 -28.16
N ILE A 619 7.56 -37.09 -27.11
CA ILE A 619 6.19 -37.44 -26.76
C ILE A 619 5.37 -36.19 -26.34
N ILE A 620 5.98 -35.24 -25.67
CA ILE A 620 5.33 -33.96 -25.37
C ILE A 620 4.97 -33.21 -26.66
N LYS A 621 5.83 -33.21 -27.70
CA LYS A 621 5.53 -32.64 -29.03
C LYS A 621 4.33 -33.30 -29.68
N GLU A 622 4.25 -34.63 -29.61
CA GLU A 622 3.08 -35.36 -30.13
C GLU A 622 1.77 -34.96 -29.43
N LEU A 623 1.80 -34.79 -28.08
CA LEU A 623 0.63 -34.39 -27.30
C LEU A 623 0.25 -32.91 -27.49
N VAL A 624 1.22 -32.08 -27.82
CA VAL A 624 1.05 -30.63 -28.01
C VAL A 624 1.65 -30.24 -29.36
N PRO A 625 0.96 -30.44 -30.48
CA PRO A 625 1.50 -30.13 -31.80
C PRO A 625 1.94 -28.69 -32.02
N THR A 626 1.43 -27.76 -31.19
CA THR A 626 1.83 -26.33 -31.18
C THR A 626 3.13 -26.06 -30.40
N PHE A 627 3.73 -27.09 -29.81
CA PHE A 627 4.98 -26.97 -29.08
C PHE A 627 6.17 -27.02 -30.05
N VAL A 628 6.88 -25.90 -30.16
CA VAL A 628 8.12 -25.79 -30.94
C VAL A 628 9.24 -25.47 -29.94
N PRO A 629 10.07 -26.45 -29.53
CA PRO A 629 11.14 -26.25 -28.58
C PRO A 629 12.14 -25.20 -29.09
N ASN A 630 12.47 -24.22 -28.26
CA ASN A 630 13.55 -23.29 -28.53
C ASN A 630 14.73 -23.62 -27.58
N ASN A 631 15.29 -24.81 -27.73
CA ASN A 631 16.41 -25.32 -26.94
C ASN A 631 17.32 -26.15 -27.86
N ALA A 632 18.59 -25.82 -27.92
CA ALA A 632 19.57 -26.46 -28.76
C ALA A 632 19.66 -28.01 -28.55
N LEU A 633 19.44 -28.45 -27.29
CA LEU A 633 19.46 -29.89 -26.95
C LEU A 633 18.31 -30.69 -27.63
N PHE A 634 17.22 -30.02 -28.01
CA PHE A 634 16.03 -30.66 -28.54
C PHE A 634 15.82 -30.37 -30.04
N ASN A 635 16.65 -29.54 -30.66
CA ASN A 635 16.58 -29.19 -32.09
C ASN A 635 17.55 -30.01 -32.98
N HIS A 636 18.56 -30.67 -32.39
CA HIS A 636 19.57 -31.42 -33.17
C HIS A 636 19.03 -32.63 -33.99
N GLN A 637 17.78 -33.03 -33.80
CA GLN A 637 17.19 -34.13 -34.59
C GLN A 637 16.65 -33.70 -35.97
N GLU A 638 16.41 -32.40 -36.20
CA GLU A 638 16.01 -31.93 -37.54
C GLU A 638 17.23 -31.82 -38.47
N ASP A 639 18.37 -31.38 -37.94
CA ASP A 639 19.62 -31.30 -38.73
C ASP A 639 20.18 -32.67 -39.15
N GLU A 640 20.01 -33.71 -38.31
CA GLU A 640 20.42 -35.07 -38.69
C GLU A 640 19.48 -35.73 -39.73
N LYS A 641 18.16 -35.47 -39.68
CA LYS A 641 17.21 -35.95 -40.69
C LYS A 641 17.34 -35.24 -42.05
N GLU A 642 17.60 -33.91 -42.05
CA GLU A 642 17.89 -33.20 -43.30
C GLU A 642 19.22 -33.62 -43.93
N LEU A 643 20.21 -34.05 -43.13
CA LEU A 643 21.49 -34.59 -43.61
C LEU A 643 21.33 -36.03 -44.12
N GLU A 644 20.46 -36.84 -43.53
CA GLU A 644 20.17 -38.20 -44.06
C GLU A 644 19.31 -38.16 -45.33
N GLU A 645 18.35 -37.23 -45.46
CA GLU A 645 17.57 -37.04 -46.69
C GLU A 645 18.35 -36.39 -47.84
N THR A 646 19.46 -35.70 -47.56
CA THR A 646 20.33 -35.10 -48.59
C THR A 646 21.46 -36.03 -49.06
N CYS A 647 21.61 -37.20 -48.41
CA CYS A 647 22.61 -38.20 -48.75
C CYS A 647 22.03 -39.47 -49.44
N VAL A 648 20.77 -39.48 -49.85
CA VAL A 648 20.15 -40.49 -50.71
C VAL A 648 19.91 -39.88 -52.14
#